data_7d9bcad02b87aa31d26620a706fb2756
#
_entry.id   7d9bcad02b87aa31d26620a706fb2756
#
_cell.length_a   1.000
_cell.length_b   1.000
_cell.length_c   1.000
_cell.angle_alpha   90.00
_cell.angle_beta   90.00
_cell.angle_gamma   90.00
#
_symmetry.space_group_name_H-M   'P 1'
#
loop_
_entity.id
_entity.type
_entity.pdbx_description
1 polymer ?
#
loop_
_entity_poly.entity_id
_entity_poly.type
_entity_poly.pdbx_seq_one_letter_code
_entity_poly.pdbx_strand_id
1 'polypeptide(L)'
;MEKYLVLATFVGSVIALIFAFATGKKVLSFGEGTTIMSKISQSIRAGANAYLKRQYTVVGVFFACMIVVLCIMAALKLLTWFVPFAFLTGGFFSGLSGFVGMRIATKANCRTANACRDGLNRGLRVAFSAGSVMGFTVVGLGLLDISVWFMLLRFVFKLEAADITSAMLTFGMGASSMALFARVGGGIFTKAADVGADLVGKVEAGIPEDDPRNPAVIADNVGDNVGDVAGMGADLYESYVGSIISASALGVAAFSDQAFKAMAIPMVMAAVGIICSIIGSFFVKTEENADQRTLLKALSRGTNLAAILIAIISFFLVWALLGIEHWGLYVAILSGLVAGVLIGKATEYYTSDTYKPTQELSSKSQTGSATIIIGGLGLGMLSTAVPIVIVAVCILLAFFLSGGAASTGMGLYGIALAAVGMLSTLGITLATDAYGPVADNAGGIAEMAGLEPEVRKRTDALDSLGNTTAATGKGFAIGSAALTALALMASYIEKVKEVGANVTFEDFSLMNPVVLVGLFIGACLPFVFAALTMNSVGRAAQSVVLEVRRQFREITGLMDGKADPDYARCVDLCTKASLKEMVLPTVIAVVTPIVVGMILGFKGVVGLLAGATVTGFLMAIYMANAGGAWDNAKKYIEAGNFGGKGSDCHKAGVVGDTVGDPFKDTAGPAINILIKLLSMVSIVFAGLIVNYAIL
;
A
#
# COMPACT_ATOMS: atom_id res chain seq x y z
N MET A 1 -30.21 5.82 18.30
CA MET A 1 -28.79 5.39 18.44
C MET A 1 -28.15 5.30 17.04
N GLU A 2 -28.71 4.58 16.08
CA GLU A 2 -28.16 4.41 14.70
C GLU A 2 -27.74 5.73 14.03
N LYS A 3 -28.63 6.75 14.00
CA LYS A 3 -28.32 8.06 13.40
C LYS A 3 -27.08 8.72 14.00
N TYR A 4 -26.88 8.59 15.30
CA TYR A 4 -25.73 9.19 15.99
C TYR A 4 -24.42 8.46 15.68
N LEU A 5 -24.46 7.12 15.54
CA LEU A 5 -23.30 6.33 15.18
C LEU A 5 -22.81 6.68 13.78
N VAL A 6 -23.71 6.74 12.81
CA VAL A 6 -23.38 7.10 11.43
C VAL A 6 -22.95 8.57 11.32
N LEU A 7 -23.59 9.47 12.08
CA LEU A 7 -23.16 10.85 12.14
C LEU A 7 -21.75 10.99 12.72
N ALA A 8 -21.39 10.19 13.74
CA ALA A 8 -20.06 10.19 14.31
C ALA A 8 -19.00 9.74 13.28
N THR A 9 -19.30 8.74 12.44
CA THR A 9 -18.37 8.30 11.37
C THR A 9 -18.20 9.38 10.31
N PHE A 10 -19.27 10.03 9.89
CA PHE A 10 -19.20 11.14 8.95
C PHE A 10 -18.41 12.33 9.53
N VAL A 11 -18.66 12.70 10.78
CA VAL A 11 -17.91 13.77 11.46
C VAL A 11 -16.43 13.40 11.59
N GLY A 12 -16.10 12.15 11.93
CA GLY A 12 -14.74 11.67 11.99
C GLY A 12 -14.00 11.80 10.66
N SER A 13 -14.66 11.47 9.54
CA SER A 13 -14.10 11.63 8.20
C SER A 13 -13.86 13.09 7.84
N VAL A 14 -14.78 13.98 8.17
CA VAL A 14 -14.65 15.43 7.94
C VAL A 14 -13.50 16.02 8.78
N ILE A 15 -13.34 15.58 10.04
CA ILE A 15 -12.22 15.99 10.89
C ILE A 15 -10.88 15.60 10.24
N ALA A 16 -10.75 14.37 9.70
CA ALA A 16 -9.56 13.92 8.99
C ALA A 16 -9.23 14.84 7.81
N LEU A 17 -10.22 15.17 6.99
CA LEU A 17 -10.04 16.01 5.80
C LEU A 17 -9.70 17.47 6.17
N ILE A 18 -10.31 18.01 7.21
CA ILE A 18 -9.97 19.34 7.74
C ILE A 18 -8.52 19.35 8.24
N PHE A 19 -8.11 18.32 8.99
CA PHE A 19 -6.74 18.19 9.47
C PHE A 19 -5.74 18.07 8.31
N ALA A 20 -6.03 17.23 7.30
CA ALA A 20 -5.23 17.10 6.10
C ALA A 20 -5.09 18.45 5.36
N PHE A 21 -6.20 19.17 5.19
CA PHE A 21 -6.20 20.48 4.53
C PHE A 21 -5.39 21.53 5.30
N ALA A 22 -5.59 21.61 6.62
CA ALA A 22 -4.84 22.56 7.47
C ALA A 22 -3.34 22.27 7.47
N THR A 23 -2.97 20.96 7.55
CA THR A 23 -1.58 20.50 7.48
C THR A 23 -0.98 20.78 6.10
N GLY A 24 -1.74 20.57 5.02
CA GLY A 24 -1.32 20.90 3.66
C GLY A 24 -1.03 22.39 3.48
N LYS A 25 -1.91 23.27 3.98
CA LYS A 25 -1.65 24.72 4.00
C LYS A 25 -0.35 25.07 4.76
N LYS A 26 -0.12 24.42 5.88
CA LYS A 26 1.10 24.60 6.67
C LYS A 26 2.34 24.18 5.88
N VAL A 27 2.33 23.02 5.19
CA VAL A 27 3.44 22.57 4.33
C VAL A 27 3.70 23.60 3.22
N LEU A 28 2.65 24.10 2.58
CA LEU A 28 2.79 25.08 1.50
C LEU A 28 3.26 26.49 1.98
N SER A 29 3.20 26.77 3.26
CA SER A 29 3.71 28.03 3.83
C SER A 29 5.24 28.06 3.99
N PHE A 30 5.92 26.90 3.91
CA PHE A 30 7.37 26.85 3.91
C PHE A 30 7.94 27.30 2.55
N GLY A 31 9.10 27.95 2.55
CA GLY A 31 9.76 28.43 1.34
C GLY A 31 10.29 27.29 0.47
N GLU A 32 10.25 27.46 -0.86
CA GLU A 32 10.78 26.49 -1.83
C GLU A 32 12.34 26.50 -1.91
N GLY A 33 13.01 27.43 -1.26
CA GLY A 33 14.47 27.55 -1.27
C GLY A 33 14.98 28.42 -2.42
N THR A 34 16.10 28.00 -3.04
CA THR A 34 16.76 28.74 -4.12
C THR A 34 15.98 28.64 -5.44
N THR A 35 16.31 29.52 -6.38
CA THR A 35 15.71 29.49 -7.73
C THR A 35 15.98 28.16 -8.45
N ILE A 36 17.16 27.56 -8.23
CA ILE A 36 17.54 26.26 -8.80
C ILE A 36 16.64 25.16 -8.22
N MET A 37 16.48 25.10 -6.89
CA MET A 37 15.58 24.14 -6.23
C MET A 37 14.14 24.26 -6.74
N SER A 38 13.65 25.50 -6.91
CA SER A 38 12.31 25.73 -7.45
C SER A 38 12.16 25.24 -8.90
N LYS A 39 13.18 25.45 -9.76
CA LYS A 39 13.20 24.98 -11.14
C LYS A 39 13.16 23.44 -11.20
N ILE A 40 13.99 22.75 -10.42
CA ILE A 40 14.02 21.28 -10.32
C ILE A 40 12.64 20.76 -9.86
N SER A 41 12.11 21.35 -8.78
CA SER A 41 10.79 20.98 -8.27
C SER A 41 9.65 21.21 -9.29
N GLN A 42 9.76 22.22 -10.15
CA GLN A 42 8.81 22.45 -11.24
C GLN A 42 8.89 21.34 -12.31
N SER A 43 10.09 20.89 -12.65
CA SER A 43 10.30 19.76 -13.58
C SER A 43 9.70 18.46 -13.04
N ILE A 44 9.93 18.15 -11.76
CA ILE A 44 9.33 16.98 -11.08
C ILE A 44 7.79 17.09 -11.10
N ARG A 45 7.23 18.25 -10.73
CA ARG A 45 5.77 18.48 -10.77
C ARG A 45 5.17 18.36 -12.16
N ALA A 46 5.86 18.83 -13.20
CA ALA A 46 5.42 18.73 -14.58
C ALA A 46 5.38 17.26 -15.03
N GLY A 47 6.44 16.50 -14.74
CA GLY A 47 6.52 15.07 -15.02
C GLY A 47 5.42 14.27 -14.32
N ALA A 48 5.25 14.48 -13.03
CA ALA A 48 4.23 13.83 -12.22
C ALA A 48 2.80 14.11 -12.72
N ASN A 49 2.50 15.36 -13.07
CA ASN A 49 1.19 15.71 -13.65
C ASN A 49 0.97 15.09 -15.04
N ALA A 50 2.02 15.01 -15.88
CA ALA A 50 1.95 14.37 -17.20
C ALA A 50 1.64 12.87 -17.07
N TYR A 51 2.32 12.19 -16.14
CA TYR A 51 2.06 10.79 -15.83
C TYR A 51 0.62 10.57 -15.36
N LEU A 52 0.16 11.29 -14.33
CA LEU A 52 -1.20 11.12 -13.80
C LEU A 52 -2.28 11.35 -14.85
N LYS A 53 -2.12 12.39 -15.68
CA LYS A 53 -3.09 12.66 -16.74
C LYS A 53 -3.24 11.46 -17.68
N ARG A 54 -2.13 10.84 -18.08
CA ARG A 54 -2.15 9.65 -18.94
C ARG A 54 -2.69 8.42 -18.22
N GLN A 55 -2.25 8.17 -16.99
CA GLN A 55 -2.70 7.05 -16.19
C GLN A 55 -4.21 7.12 -15.95
N TYR A 56 -4.74 8.27 -15.53
CA TYR A 56 -6.17 8.43 -15.28
C TYR A 56 -7.01 8.34 -16.56
N THR A 57 -6.44 8.66 -17.72
CA THR A 57 -7.11 8.41 -19.01
C THR A 57 -7.27 6.91 -19.27
N VAL A 58 -6.22 6.12 -19.07
CA VAL A 58 -6.26 4.65 -19.25
C VAL A 58 -7.22 4.01 -18.23
N VAL A 59 -7.10 4.42 -16.98
CA VAL A 59 -7.99 3.96 -15.89
C VAL A 59 -9.45 4.34 -16.20
N GLY A 60 -9.69 5.54 -16.68
CA GLY A 60 -11.03 6.00 -17.07
C GLY A 60 -11.67 5.14 -18.17
N VAL A 61 -10.89 4.70 -19.15
CA VAL A 61 -11.36 3.75 -20.18
C VAL A 61 -11.73 2.41 -19.56
N PHE A 62 -10.87 1.87 -18.68
CA PHE A 62 -11.18 0.63 -17.96
C PHE A 62 -12.46 0.74 -17.13
N PHE A 63 -12.63 1.83 -16.37
CA PHE A 63 -13.84 2.07 -15.58
C PHE A 63 -15.08 2.21 -16.45
N ALA A 64 -14.99 2.89 -17.60
CA ALA A 64 -16.10 2.98 -18.53
C ALA A 64 -16.53 1.61 -19.07
N CYS A 65 -15.57 0.76 -19.46
CA CYS A 65 -15.87 -0.61 -19.89
C CYS A 65 -16.52 -1.44 -18.75
N MET A 66 -15.97 -1.37 -17.54
CA MET A 66 -16.50 -2.12 -16.40
C MET A 66 -17.90 -1.65 -15.99
N ILE A 67 -18.18 -0.34 -16.03
CA ILE A 67 -19.52 0.18 -15.75
C ILE A 67 -20.54 -0.40 -16.74
N VAL A 68 -20.19 -0.49 -18.04
CA VAL A 68 -21.08 -1.12 -19.04
C VAL A 68 -21.36 -2.57 -18.68
N VAL A 69 -20.34 -3.35 -18.30
CA VAL A 69 -20.50 -4.75 -17.87
C VAL A 69 -21.41 -4.84 -16.63
N LEU A 70 -21.16 -4.02 -15.62
CA LEU A 70 -21.96 -4.00 -14.39
C LEU A 70 -23.39 -3.55 -14.62
N CYS A 71 -23.64 -2.59 -15.52
CA CYS A 71 -24.99 -2.18 -15.91
C CYS A 71 -25.74 -3.31 -16.65
N ILE A 72 -25.05 -4.06 -17.52
CA ILE A 72 -25.65 -5.23 -18.18
C ILE A 72 -26.03 -6.28 -17.14
N MET A 73 -25.15 -6.57 -16.18
CA MET A 73 -25.41 -7.53 -15.10
C MET A 73 -26.59 -7.07 -14.21
N ALA A 74 -26.67 -5.78 -13.91
CA ALA A 74 -27.80 -5.20 -13.17
C ALA A 74 -29.12 -5.31 -13.96
N ALA A 75 -29.11 -5.06 -15.26
CA ALA A 75 -30.28 -5.23 -16.12
C ALA A 75 -30.73 -6.69 -16.21
N LEU A 76 -29.80 -7.64 -16.14
CA LEU A 76 -30.09 -9.09 -16.06
C LEU A 76 -30.50 -9.54 -14.64
N LYS A 77 -30.63 -8.62 -13.69
CA LYS A 77 -30.97 -8.87 -12.27
C LYS A 77 -29.96 -9.74 -11.51
N LEU A 78 -28.72 -9.83 -12.00
CA LEU A 78 -27.61 -10.49 -11.31
C LEU A 78 -27.00 -9.61 -10.22
N LEU A 79 -27.21 -8.31 -10.31
CA LEU A 79 -26.73 -7.27 -9.36
C LEU A 79 -27.80 -6.23 -9.11
N THR A 80 -27.68 -5.49 -8.01
CA THR A 80 -28.49 -4.29 -7.75
C THR A 80 -27.95 -3.10 -8.56
N TRP A 81 -28.82 -2.14 -8.90
CA TRP A 81 -28.44 -0.91 -9.62
C TRP A 81 -27.51 0.02 -8.83
N PHE A 82 -27.32 -0.23 -7.54
CA PHE A 82 -26.34 0.52 -6.72
C PHE A 82 -24.90 0.15 -7.06
N VAL A 83 -24.64 -1.08 -7.54
CA VAL A 83 -23.31 -1.63 -7.79
C VAL A 83 -22.47 -0.82 -8.78
N PRO A 84 -22.94 -0.45 -9.99
CA PRO A 84 -22.17 0.38 -10.91
C PRO A 84 -21.74 1.73 -10.32
N PHE A 85 -22.62 2.34 -9.52
CA PHE A 85 -22.32 3.64 -8.88
C PHE A 85 -21.34 3.47 -7.71
N ALA A 86 -21.52 2.45 -6.90
CA ALA A 86 -20.58 2.14 -5.80
C ALA A 86 -19.17 1.83 -6.33
N PHE A 87 -19.06 1.06 -7.41
CA PHE A 87 -17.81 0.81 -8.12
C PHE A 87 -17.13 2.12 -8.57
N LEU A 88 -17.92 3.04 -9.16
CA LEU A 88 -17.39 4.31 -9.64
C LEU A 88 -16.88 5.20 -8.52
N THR A 89 -17.63 5.34 -7.41
CA THR A 89 -17.23 6.19 -6.28
C THR A 89 -16.00 5.62 -5.58
N GLY A 90 -15.91 4.31 -5.37
CA GLY A 90 -14.76 3.65 -4.78
C GLY A 90 -13.47 3.91 -5.57
N GLY A 91 -13.51 3.77 -6.89
CA GLY A 91 -12.39 4.11 -7.75
C GLY A 91 -12.06 5.60 -7.76
N PHE A 92 -13.08 6.46 -7.80
CA PHE A 92 -12.89 7.90 -7.79
C PHE A 92 -12.20 8.40 -6.51
N PHE A 93 -12.67 8.01 -5.34
CA PHE A 93 -12.09 8.46 -4.07
C PHE A 93 -10.71 7.85 -3.82
N SER A 94 -10.47 6.61 -4.25
CA SER A 94 -9.13 6.00 -4.24
C SER A 94 -8.15 6.80 -5.12
N GLY A 95 -8.53 7.12 -6.36
CA GLY A 95 -7.73 7.94 -7.26
C GLY A 95 -7.51 9.36 -6.75
N LEU A 96 -8.56 9.97 -6.17
CA LEU A 96 -8.47 11.31 -5.58
C LEU A 96 -7.50 11.35 -4.40
N SER A 97 -7.46 10.31 -3.55
CA SER A 97 -6.53 10.23 -2.43
C SER A 97 -5.07 10.20 -2.92
N GLY A 98 -4.76 9.37 -3.93
CA GLY A 98 -3.45 9.33 -4.56
C GLY A 98 -3.06 10.65 -5.22
N PHE A 99 -4.00 11.30 -5.91
CA PHE A 99 -3.79 12.60 -6.54
C PHE A 99 -3.43 13.70 -5.51
N VAL A 100 -4.18 13.80 -4.41
CA VAL A 100 -3.92 14.79 -3.36
C VAL A 100 -2.58 14.52 -2.69
N GLY A 101 -2.28 13.27 -2.33
CA GLY A 101 -1.03 12.87 -1.71
C GLY A 101 0.18 13.21 -2.57
N MET A 102 0.17 12.79 -3.83
CA MET A 102 1.26 13.10 -4.76
C MET A 102 1.42 14.62 -4.98
N ARG A 103 0.30 15.34 -5.09
CA ARG A 103 0.34 16.79 -5.32
C ARG A 103 0.96 17.57 -4.16
N ILE A 104 0.78 17.09 -2.92
CA ILE A 104 1.44 17.69 -1.76
C ILE A 104 2.89 17.23 -1.63
N ALA A 105 3.19 15.95 -1.88
CA ALA A 105 4.54 15.40 -1.82
C ALA A 105 5.49 16.13 -2.79
N THR A 106 5.13 16.23 -4.06
CA THR A 106 5.94 16.93 -5.09
C THR A 106 6.19 18.42 -4.76
N LYS A 107 5.32 19.05 -3.97
CA LYS A 107 5.53 20.41 -3.48
C LYS A 107 6.33 20.44 -2.19
N ALA A 108 6.30 19.37 -1.41
CA ALA A 108 7.02 19.27 -0.14
C ALA A 108 8.51 18.96 -0.34
N ASN A 109 8.89 18.24 -1.41
CA ASN A 109 10.26 17.81 -1.67
C ASN A 109 11.28 18.96 -1.53
N CYS A 110 11.14 20.02 -2.31
CA CYS A 110 12.05 21.19 -2.22
C CYS A 110 11.92 21.97 -0.90
N ARG A 111 10.72 21.98 -0.29
CA ARG A 111 10.50 22.62 1.02
C ARG A 111 11.19 21.86 2.14
N THR A 112 11.24 20.53 2.04
CA THR A 112 11.98 19.67 2.97
C THR A 112 13.47 19.87 2.83
N ALA A 113 14.01 19.89 1.60
CA ALA A 113 15.41 20.19 1.34
C ALA A 113 15.79 21.58 1.89
N ASN A 114 14.97 22.59 1.64
CA ASN A 114 15.20 23.94 2.18
C ASN A 114 15.12 23.98 3.71
N ALA A 115 14.18 23.26 4.32
CA ALA A 115 14.04 23.17 5.78
C ALA A 115 15.26 22.47 6.44
N CYS A 116 15.89 21.52 5.74
CA CYS A 116 17.12 20.86 6.20
C CYS A 116 18.32 21.80 6.29
N ARG A 117 18.30 22.96 5.59
CA ARG A 117 19.33 24.00 5.77
C ARG A 117 19.30 24.58 7.18
N ASP A 118 18.10 24.72 7.76
CA ASP A 118 17.92 25.26 9.10
C ASP A 118 18.08 24.20 10.21
N GLY A 119 17.91 22.91 9.90
CA GLY A 119 18.09 21.82 10.87
C GLY A 119 17.34 20.54 10.51
N LEU A 120 17.80 19.42 11.07
CA LEU A 120 17.25 18.08 10.85
C LEU A 120 15.77 17.96 11.29
N ASN A 121 15.46 18.44 12.50
CA ASN A 121 14.09 18.38 13.03
C ASN A 121 13.10 19.21 12.19
N ARG A 122 13.56 20.32 11.61
CA ARG A 122 12.73 21.14 10.74
C ARG A 122 12.43 20.44 9.42
N GLY A 123 13.43 19.79 8.82
CA GLY A 123 13.25 18.91 7.65
C GLY A 123 12.26 17.78 7.93
N LEU A 124 12.45 17.03 9.04
CA LEU A 124 11.55 15.97 9.46
C LEU A 124 10.10 16.44 9.59
N ARG A 125 9.89 17.61 10.22
CA ARG A 125 8.52 18.15 10.38
C ARG A 125 7.84 18.48 9.06
N VAL A 126 8.56 18.99 8.07
CA VAL A 126 7.98 19.30 6.74
C VAL A 126 7.62 18.01 6.02
N ALA A 127 8.55 17.05 5.95
CA ALA A 127 8.34 15.76 5.29
C ALA A 127 7.22 14.95 5.96
N PHE A 128 7.23 14.81 7.30
CA PHE A 128 6.18 14.12 8.04
C PHE A 128 4.80 14.82 7.91
N SER A 129 4.78 16.17 7.85
CA SER A 129 3.53 16.90 7.60
C SER A 129 2.98 16.60 6.20
N ALA A 130 3.84 16.48 5.19
CA ALA A 130 3.42 16.07 3.85
C ALA A 130 2.86 14.64 3.84
N GLY A 131 3.55 13.69 4.48
CA GLY A 131 3.05 12.34 4.68
C GLY A 131 1.71 12.29 5.44
N SER A 132 1.55 13.16 6.45
CA SER A 132 0.29 13.29 7.20
C SER A 132 -0.88 13.73 6.31
N VAL A 133 -0.65 14.65 5.37
CA VAL A 133 -1.69 15.02 4.39
C VAL A 133 -2.15 13.79 3.62
N MET A 134 -1.23 12.94 3.16
CA MET A 134 -1.56 11.70 2.48
C MET A 134 -2.35 10.75 3.38
N GLY A 135 -1.82 10.43 4.56
CA GLY A 135 -2.44 9.50 5.50
C GLY A 135 -3.87 9.89 5.88
N PHE A 136 -4.08 11.14 6.26
CA PHE A 136 -5.42 11.61 6.67
C PHE A 136 -6.37 11.87 5.50
N THR A 137 -5.86 12.10 4.29
CA THR A 137 -6.71 12.13 3.08
C THR A 137 -7.23 10.74 2.76
N VAL A 138 -6.40 9.70 2.83
CA VAL A 138 -6.79 8.30 2.57
C VAL A 138 -7.87 7.85 3.54
N VAL A 139 -7.64 7.95 4.85
CA VAL A 139 -8.62 7.50 5.84
C VAL A 139 -9.86 8.39 5.87
N GLY A 140 -9.72 9.70 5.62
CA GLY A 140 -10.82 10.64 5.55
C GLY A 140 -11.74 10.40 4.37
N LEU A 141 -11.21 10.25 3.17
CA LEU A 141 -11.99 9.98 1.96
C LEU A 141 -12.61 8.58 2.00
N GLY A 142 -11.88 7.57 2.48
CA GLY A 142 -12.41 6.20 2.61
C GLY A 142 -13.60 6.13 3.56
N LEU A 143 -13.48 6.71 4.76
CA LEU A 143 -14.58 6.73 5.72
C LEU A 143 -15.73 7.65 5.29
N LEU A 144 -15.43 8.75 4.57
CA LEU A 144 -16.44 9.65 4.02
C LEU A 144 -17.35 8.91 3.04
N ASP A 145 -16.76 8.22 2.07
CA ASP A 145 -17.49 7.51 1.03
C ASP A 145 -18.37 6.41 1.63
N ILE A 146 -17.81 5.58 2.51
CA ILE A 146 -18.57 4.55 3.24
C ILE A 146 -19.73 5.18 4.02
N SER A 147 -19.49 6.29 4.74
CA SER A 147 -20.51 6.96 5.56
C SER A 147 -21.63 7.56 4.71
N VAL A 148 -21.27 8.17 3.58
CA VAL A 148 -22.26 8.74 2.63
C VAL A 148 -23.10 7.65 2.00
N TRP A 149 -22.51 6.55 1.52
CA TRP A 149 -23.25 5.41 0.99
C TRP A 149 -24.19 4.82 2.03
N PHE A 150 -23.70 4.61 3.26
CA PHE A 150 -24.54 4.12 4.34
C PHE A 150 -25.73 5.02 4.59
N MET A 151 -25.50 6.35 4.72
CA MET A 151 -26.58 7.31 4.95
C MET A 151 -27.59 7.32 3.80
N LEU A 152 -27.11 7.27 2.56
CA LEU A 152 -27.96 7.25 1.38
C LEU A 152 -28.84 6.00 1.34
N LEU A 153 -28.23 4.82 1.49
CA LEU A 153 -28.95 3.54 1.43
C LEU A 153 -29.93 3.38 2.60
N ARG A 154 -29.55 3.77 3.82
CA ARG A 154 -30.39 3.63 5.00
C ARG A 154 -31.49 4.66 5.10
N PHE A 155 -31.18 5.95 4.93
CA PHE A 155 -32.13 7.03 5.24
C PHE A 155 -32.91 7.53 4.03
N VAL A 156 -32.34 7.43 2.83
CA VAL A 156 -33.02 7.85 1.59
C VAL A 156 -33.77 6.66 0.97
N PHE A 157 -33.04 5.55 0.73
CA PHE A 157 -33.62 4.35 0.11
C PHE A 157 -34.29 3.41 1.11
N LYS A 158 -34.06 3.58 2.41
CA LYS A 158 -34.68 2.81 3.52
C LYS A 158 -34.42 1.31 3.44
N LEU A 159 -33.21 0.92 2.98
CA LEU A 159 -32.83 -0.47 2.87
C LEU A 159 -32.52 -1.08 4.26
N GLU A 160 -32.66 -2.40 4.36
CA GLU A 160 -32.24 -3.18 5.52
C GLU A 160 -30.73 -3.38 5.57
N ALA A 161 -30.20 -3.80 6.73
CA ALA A 161 -28.76 -3.91 6.96
C ALA A 161 -28.06 -4.86 5.97
N ALA A 162 -28.68 -5.99 5.62
CA ALA A 162 -28.15 -6.97 4.69
C ALA A 162 -28.02 -6.38 3.28
N ASP A 163 -29.05 -5.68 2.78
CA ASP A 163 -29.03 -5.05 1.46
C ASP A 163 -27.98 -3.95 1.38
N ILE A 164 -27.82 -3.18 2.48
CA ILE A 164 -26.81 -2.12 2.57
C ILE A 164 -25.41 -2.70 2.44
N THR A 165 -25.09 -3.72 3.23
CA THR A 165 -23.76 -4.33 3.21
C THR A 165 -23.47 -5.06 1.90
N SER A 166 -24.46 -5.70 1.30
CA SER A 166 -24.36 -6.32 -0.02
C SER A 166 -24.04 -5.29 -1.12
N ALA A 167 -24.71 -4.12 -1.11
CA ALA A 167 -24.41 -3.04 -2.04
C ALA A 167 -23.00 -2.45 -1.79
N MET A 168 -22.62 -2.27 -0.52
CA MET A 168 -21.31 -1.68 -0.14
C MET A 168 -20.14 -2.59 -0.44
N LEU A 169 -20.26 -3.92 -0.37
CA LEU A 169 -19.18 -4.86 -0.73
C LEU A 169 -18.65 -4.63 -2.14
N THR A 170 -19.50 -4.21 -3.06
CA THR A 170 -19.12 -3.98 -4.46
C THR A 170 -18.31 -2.70 -4.70
N PHE A 171 -18.43 -1.72 -3.80
CA PHE A 171 -17.60 -0.52 -3.76
C PHE A 171 -16.10 -0.85 -3.71
N GLY A 172 -15.72 -1.88 -2.94
CA GLY A 172 -14.35 -2.33 -2.81
C GLY A 172 -13.70 -2.71 -4.15
N MET A 173 -14.46 -3.25 -5.12
CA MET A 173 -13.89 -3.58 -6.44
C MET A 173 -13.39 -2.34 -7.20
N GLY A 174 -14.09 -1.20 -7.08
CA GLY A 174 -13.64 0.06 -7.68
C GLY A 174 -12.34 0.56 -7.05
N ALA A 175 -12.27 0.54 -5.72
CA ALA A 175 -11.06 0.89 -4.98
C ALA A 175 -9.88 -0.03 -5.32
N SER A 176 -10.11 -1.35 -5.36
CA SER A 176 -9.10 -2.37 -5.71
C SER A 176 -8.57 -2.21 -7.14
N SER A 177 -9.48 -1.94 -8.08
CA SER A 177 -9.08 -1.71 -9.48
C SER A 177 -8.19 -0.48 -9.59
N MET A 178 -8.58 0.64 -8.97
CA MET A 178 -7.75 1.86 -8.97
C MET A 178 -6.40 1.63 -8.30
N ALA A 179 -6.37 0.92 -7.17
CA ALA A 179 -5.15 0.59 -6.44
C ALA A 179 -4.20 -0.25 -7.31
N LEU A 180 -4.71 -1.25 -8.02
CA LEU A 180 -3.89 -2.08 -8.91
C LEU A 180 -3.24 -1.26 -10.01
N PHE A 181 -4.00 -0.43 -10.71
CA PHE A 181 -3.46 0.46 -11.76
C PHE A 181 -2.43 1.45 -11.19
N ALA A 182 -2.70 2.05 -10.04
CA ALA A 182 -1.79 2.99 -9.41
C ALA A 182 -0.49 2.30 -8.96
N ARG A 183 -0.59 1.12 -8.33
CA ARG A 183 0.57 0.43 -7.76
C ARG A 183 1.42 -0.27 -8.81
N VAL A 184 0.81 -1.01 -9.74
CA VAL A 184 1.55 -1.70 -10.82
C VAL A 184 2.13 -0.68 -11.79
N GLY A 185 1.33 0.26 -12.27
CA GLY A 185 1.80 1.28 -13.21
C GLY A 185 2.84 2.21 -12.58
N GLY A 186 2.61 2.67 -11.36
CA GLY A 186 3.55 3.50 -10.59
C GLY A 186 4.86 2.77 -10.31
N GLY A 187 4.80 1.52 -9.81
CA GLY A 187 5.98 0.72 -9.53
C GLY A 187 6.82 0.40 -10.76
N ILE A 188 6.19 0.08 -11.90
CA ILE A 188 6.93 -0.11 -13.17
C ILE A 188 7.59 1.19 -13.61
N PHE A 189 6.91 2.33 -13.47
CA PHE A 189 7.46 3.64 -13.81
C PHE A 189 8.68 3.96 -12.96
N THR A 190 8.52 3.92 -11.62
CA THR A 190 9.57 4.22 -10.65
C THR A 190 10.80 3.38 -10.89
N LYS A 191 10.64 2.06 -10.94
CA LYS A 191 11.79 1.16 -11.05
C LYS A 191 12.39 1.08 -12.45
N ALA A 192 11.66 1.45 -13.49
CA ALA A 192 12.26 1.65 -14.81
C ALA A 192 13.16 2.90 -14.86
N ALA A 193 12.76 3.98 -14.18
CA ALA A 193 13.54 5.20 -14.09
C ALA A 193 14.80 5.00 -13.23
N ASP A 194 14.62 4.43 -12.02
CA ASP A 194 15.67 4.15 -11.05
C ASP A 194 16.75 3.22 -11.63
N VAL A 195 16.38 2.03 -12.13
CA VAL A 195 17.31 1.11 -12.79
C VAL A 195 18.02 1.78 -13.98
N GLY A 196 17.30 2.61 -14.75
CA GLY A 196 17.87 3.37 -15.86
C GLY A 196 18.87 4.42 -15.41
N ALA A 197 18.60 5.12 -14.31
CA ALA A 197 19.48 6.11 -13.71
C ALA A 197 20.72 5.45 -13.09
N ASP A 198 20.51 4.40 -12.32
CA ASP A 198 21.58 3.74 -11.55
C ASP A 198 22.54 2.95 -12.43
N LEU A 199 22.02 2.10 -13.30
CA LEU A 199 22.86 1.24 -14.14
C LEU A 199 23.77 2.06 -15.04
N VAL A 200 23.25 3.10 -15.71
CA VAL A 200 24.05 3.90 -16.64
C VAL A 200 24.83 4.99 -15.92
N GLY A 201 24.21 5.66 -14.93
CA GLY A 201 24.84 6.74 -14.18
C GLY A 201 25.94 6.25 -13.23
N LYS A 202 25.57 5.42 -12.25
CA LYS A 202 26.47 4.97 -11.19
C LYS A 202 27.46 3.91 -11.66
N VAL A 203 26.97 2.90 -12.42
CA VAL A 203 27.81 1.73 -12.74
C VAL A 203 28.63 1.96 -14.02
N GLU A 204 28.03 2.49 -15.10
CA GLU A 204 28.74 2.67 -16.38
C GLU A 204 29.50 4.00 -16.45
N ALA A 205 28.86 5.12 -16.11
CA ALA A 205 29.44 6.46 -16.25
C ALA A 205 30.24 6.89 -14.98
N GLY A 206 30.01 6.24 -13.84
CA GLY A 206 30.69 6.55 -12.59
C GLY A 206 30.33 7.94 -12.01
N ILE A 207 29.19 8.50 -12.35
CA ILE A 207 28.70 9.76 -11.79
C ILE A 207 27.95 9.52 -10.49
N PRO A 208 27.92 10.48 -9.56
CA PRO A 208 27.18 10.36 -8.30
C PRO A 208 25.69 10.08 -8.50
N GLU A 209 25.05 9.55 -7.46
CA GLU A 209 23.60 9.49 -7.35
C GLU A 209 23.01 10.89 -7.41
N ASP A 210 21.85 11.05 -8.04
CA ASP A 210 21.17 12.34 -8.23
C ASP A 210 21.97 13.40 -9.00
N ASP A 211 23.00 13.00 -9.75
CA ASP A 211 23.77 13.96 -10.56
C ASP A 211 22.90 14.61 -11.64
N PRO A 212 22.86 15.95 -11.73
CA PRO A 212 22.01 16.65 -12.71
C PRO A 212 22.36 16.36 -14.18
N ARG A 213 23.53 15.77 -14.46
CA ARG A 213 23.89 15.31 -15.81
C ARG A 213 23.17 14.04 -16.22
N ASN A 214 22.59 13.27 -15.26
CA ASN A 214 21.87 12.06 -15.56
C ASN A 214 20.46 12.37 -16.10
N PRO A 215 20.14 12.00 -17.37
CA PRO A 215 18.83 12.30 -17.97
C PRO A 215 17.64 11.64 -17.25
N ALA A 216 17.87 10.55 -16.53
CA ALA A 216 16.80 9.82 -15.85
C ALA A 216 16.50 10.33 -14.42
N VAL A 217 17.34 11.19 -13.82
CA VAL A 217 17.20 11.61 -12.41
C VAL A 217 15.84 12.28 -12.12
N ILE A 218 15.31 13.08 -13.03
CA ILE A 218 13.98 13.69 -12.85
C ILE A 218 12.86 12.63 -12.98
N ALA A 219 13.04 11.65 -13.88
CA ALA A 219 12.07 10.57 -14.01
C ALA A 219 12.05 9.69 -12.74
N ASP A 220 13.19 9.46 -12.14
CA ASP A 220 13.34 8.76 -10.87
C ASP A 220 12.62 9.48 -9.74
N ASN A 221 12.92 10.75 -9.52
CA ASN A 221 12.22 11.59 -8.54
C ASN A 221 10.69 11.69 -8.79
N VAL A 222 10.24 11.67 -10.03
CA VAL A 222 8.81 11.58 -10.37
C VAL A 222 8.26 10.22 -9.94
N GLY A 223 9.03 9.17 -10.19
CA GLY A 223 8.69 7.79 -9.88
C GLY A 223 8.32 7.58 -8.41
N ASP A 224 9.19 8.02 -7.49
CA ASP A 224 8.96 7.89 -6.04
C ASP A 224 7.64 8.52 -5.61
N ASN A 225 7.31 9.71 -6.15
CA ASN A 225 6.05 10.36 -5.85
C ASN A 225 4.84 9.60 -6.44
N VAL A 226 4.99 8.98 -7.59
CA VAL A 226 3.93 8.24 -8.28
C VAL A 226 3.74 6.85 -7.69
N GLY A 227 4.84 6.09 -7.53
CA GLY A 227 4.84 4.71 -7.06
C GLY A 227 4.58 4.61 -5.56
N ASP A 228 5.40 5.32 -4.79
CA ASP A 228 5.44 5.14 -3.34
C ASP A 228 4.56 6.13 -2.57
N VAL A 229 4.09 7.24 -3.15
CA VAL A 229 3.06 8.07 -2.53
C VAL A 229 1.68 7.73 -3.11
N ALA A 230 1.45 7.94 -4.40
CA ALA A 230 0.12 7.75 -4.97
C ALA A 230 -0.30 6.28 -5.03
N GLY A 231 0.60 5.38 -5.45
CA GLY A 231 0.33 3.94 -5.55
C GLY A 231 0.07 3.29 -4.20
N MET A 232 0.91 3.60 -3.20
CA MET A 232 0.73 3.09 -1.84
C MET A 232 -0.52 3.63 -1.16
N GLY A 233 -0.83 4.91 -1.36
CA GLY A 233 -2.05 5.49 -0.83
C GLY A 233 -3.31 4.83 -1.37
N ALA A 234 -3.35 4.48 -2.65
CA ALA A 234 -4.46 3.75 -3.25
C ALA A 234 -4.56 2.31 -2.70
N ASP A 235 -3.44 1.61 -2.48
CA ASP A 235 -3.40 0.27 -1.88
C ASP A 235 -3.94 0.27 -0.44
N LEU A 236 -3.49 1.21 0.38
CA LEU A 236 -3.94 1.31 1.77
C LEU A 236 -5.37 1.85 1.88
N TYR A 237 -5.82 2.70 0.94
CA TYR A 237 -7.24 3.07 0.80
C TYR A 237 -8.10 1.82 0.58
N GLU A 238 -7.73 0.96 -0.35
CA GLU A 238 -8.40 -0.31 -0.63
C GLU A 238 -8.47 -1.20 0.60
N SER A 239 -7.35 -1.41 1.30
CA SER A 239 -7.28 -2.25 2.51
C SER A 239 -8.18 -1.71 3.62
N TYR A 240 -8.16 -0.39 3.83
CA TYR A 240 -8.97 0.29 4.85
C TYR A 240 -10.47 0.15 4.58
N VAL A 241 -10.88 0.47 3.38
CA VAL A 241 -12.28 0.38 2.97
C VAL A 241 -12.75 -1.07 2.94
N GLY A 242 -11.95 -1.97 2.35
CA GLY A 242 -12.27 -3.39 2.25
C GLY A 242 -12.45 -4.06 3.62
N SER A 243 -11.60 -3.74 4.60
CA SER A 243 -11.74 -4.27 5.96
C SER A 243 -13.00 -3.77 6.67
N ILE A 244 -13.32 -2.48 6.55
CA ILE A 244 -14.52 -1.90 7.16
C ILE A 244 -15.77 -2.52 6.57
N ILE A 245 -15.86 -2.62 5.24
CA ILE A 245 -17.05 -3.14 4.54
C ILE A 245 -17.23 -4.63 4.80
N SER A 246 -16.16 -5.43 4.73
CA SER A 246 -16.24 -6.88 5.02
C SER A 246 -16.61 -7.14 6.48
N ALA A 247 -16.03 -6.39 7.42
CA ALA A 247 -16.41 -6.50 8.83
C ALA A 247 -17.86 -6.07 9.07
N SER A 248 -18.33 -5.02 8.39
CA SER A 248 -19.74 -4.61 8.47
C SER A 248 -20.68 -5.70 7.95
N ALA A 249 -20.36 -6.34 6.83
CA ALA A 249 -21.15 -7.42 6.24
C ALA A 249 -21.20 -8.67 7.14
N LEU A 250 -20.04 -9.08 7.65
CA LEU A 250 -19.95 -10.21 8.56
C LEU A 250 -20.62 -9.93 9.92
N GLY A 251 -20.58 -8.67 10.39
CA GLY A 251 -21.30 -8.26 11.59
C GLY A 251 -22.82 -8.38 11.44
N VAL A 252 -23.38 -8.04 10.28
CA VAL A 252 -24.80 -8.24 9.98
C VAL A 252 -25.16 -9.73 9.93
N ALA A 253 -24.31 -10.56 9.33
CA ALA A 253 -24.53 -11.99 9.28
C ALA A 253 -24.41 -12.68 10.66
N ALA A 254 -23.56 -12.16 11.55
CA ALA A 254 -23.33 -12.72 12.90
C ALA A 254 -24.41 -12.30 13.91
N PHE A 255 -25.02 -11.13 13.76
CA PHE A 255 -25.95 -10.54 14.73
C PHE A 255 -27.32 -10.24 14.11
N SER A 256 -28.28 -11.16 14.21
CA SER A 256 -29.64 -10.95 13.69
C SER A 256 -30.37 -9.80 14.39
N ASP A 257 -30.30 -9.75 15.74
CA ASP A 257 -31.10 -8.79 16.54
C ASP A 257 -30.41 -7.42 16.69
N GLN A 258 -29.10 -7.35 16.51
CA GLN A 258 -28.29 -6.14 16.66
C GLN A 258 -27.49 -5.79 15.40
N ALA A 259 -27.98 -6.20 14.22
CA ALA A 259 -27.30 -6.08 12.93
C ALA A 259 -26.72 -4.68 12.66
N PHE A 260 -27.50 -3.61 12.90
CA PHE A 260 -27.04 -2.24 12.70
C PHE A 260 -25.92 -1.82 13.66
N LYS A 261 -25.94 -2.30 14.91
CA LYS A 261 -24.86 -1.98 15.84
C LYS A 261 -23.56 -2.71 15.44
N ALA A 262 -23.67 -4.00 15.11
CA ALA A 262 -22.52 -4.79 14.65
C ALA A 262 -21.93 -4.23 13.35
N MET A 263 -22.79 -3.80 12.40
CA MET A 263 -22.37 -3.13 11.16
C MET A 263 -21.65 -1.79 11.41
N ALA A 264 -22.08 -1.04 12.44
CA ALA A 264 -21.52 0.29 12.74
C ALA A 264 -20.18 0.24 13.46
N ILE A 265 -19.86 -0.84 14.20
CA ILE A 265 -18.61 -0.96 14.99
C ILE A 265 -17.36 -0.71 14.14
N PRO A 266 -17.12 -1.37 13.00
CA PRO A 266 -15.92 -1.14 12.19
C PRO A 266 -15.83 0.31 11.68
N MET A 267 -16.95 0.93 11.36
CA MET A 267 -17.00 2.33 10.92
C MET A 267 -16.66 3.30 12.05
N VAL A 268 -17.21 3.09 13.24
CA VAL A 268 -16.92 3.93 14.43
C VAL A 268 -15.48 3.71 14.89
N MET A 269 -14.96 2.48 14.84
CA MET A 269 -13.56 2.18 15.10
C MET A 269 -12.63 2.95 14.16
N ALA A 270 -12.98 3.04 12.89
CA ALA A 270 -12.27 3.85 11.91
C ALA A 270 -12.24 5.34 12.28
N ALA A 271 -13.38 5.90 12.71
CA ALA A 271 -13.47 7.29 13.18
C ALA A 271 -12.62 7.53 14.44
N VAL A 272 -12.66 6.61 15.41
CA VAL A 272 -11.82 6.65 16.62
C VAL A 272 -10.33 6.60 16.22
N GLY A 273 -9.96 5.70 15.30
CA GLY A 273 -8.60 5.57 14.79
C GLY A 273 -8.06 6.86 14.18
N ILE A 274 -8.90 7.58 13.44
CA ILE A 274 -8.57 8.91 12.88
C ILE A 274 -8.22 9.89 14.00
N ILE A 275 -9.06 10.02 15.02
CA ILE A 275 -8.85 10.96 16.12
C ILE A 275 -7.57 10.62 16.89
N CYS A 276 -7.38 9.34 17.22
CA CYS A 276 -6.19 8.85 17.93
C CYS A 276 -4.91 9.08 17.09
N SER A 277 -4.98 8.86 15.77
CA SER A 277 -3.86 9.13 14.85
C SER A 277 -3.52 10.62 14.75
N ILE A 278 -4.52 11.51 14.76
CA ILE A 278 -4.30 12.98 14.82
C ILE A 278 -3.57 13.34 16.12
N ILE A 279 -4.03 12.82 17.27
CA ILE A 279 -3.36 13.04 18.55
C ILE A 279 -1.92 12.54 18.48
N GLY A 280 -1.69 11.31 18.03
CA GLY A 280 -0.36 10.71 17.89
C GLY A 280 0.59 11.54 17.03
N SER A 281 0.10 12.15 15.94
CA SER A 281 0.91 12.94 15.02
C SER A 281 1.56 14.18 15.67
N PHE A 282 0.97 14.75 16.72
CA PHE A 282 1.55 15.87 17.46
C PHE A 282 2.76 15.48 18.32
N PHE A 283 2.95 14.17 18.60
CA PHE A 283 4.07 13.66 19.41
C PHE A 283 5.29 13.25 18.58
N VAL A 284 5.22 13.36 17.26
CA VAL A 284 6.35 13.11 16.36
C VAL A 284 7.28 14.34 16.36
N LYS A 285 8.33 14.27 17.20
CA LYS A 285 9.34 15.33 17.38
C LYS A 285 10.69 14.71 17.71
N THR A 286 11.78 15.31 17.23
CA THR A 286 13.15 14.89 17.48
C THR A 286 14.05 16.08 17.87
N GLU A 287 15.29 15.79 18.28
CA GLU A 287 16.35 16.75 18.54
C GLU A 287 17.15 17.02 17.25
N GLU A 288 17.89 18.14 17.19
CA GLU A 288 18.61 18.55 15.96
C GLU A 288 19.79 17.63 15.60
N ASN A 289 20.40 16.98 16.57
CA ASN A 289 21.52 16.03 16.38
C ASN A 289 21.12 14.58 16.65
N ALA A 290 19.87 14.23 16.34
CA ALA A 290 19.37 12.88 16.56
C ALA A 290 20.04 11.85 15.66
N ASP A 291 20.45 10.72 16.25
CA ASP A 291 20.86 9.53 15.51
C ASP A 291 19.64 8.82 14.93
N GLN A 292 19.85 7.86 14.04
CA GLN A 292 18.79 7.11 13.37
C GLN A 292 17.86 6.39 14.36
N ARG A 293 18.40 5.85 15.46
CA ARG A 293 17.59 5.21 16.50
C ARG A 293 16.66 6.20 17.20
N THR A 294 17.13 7.41 17.44
CA THR A 294 16.31 8.47 18.05
C THR A 294 15.22 8.95 17.09
N LEU A 295 15.53 9.05 15.79
CA LEU A 295 14.56 9.37 14.75
C LEU A 295 13.47 8.31 14.64
N LEU A 296 13.84 7.01 14.60
CA LEU A 296 12.88 5.89 14.62
C LEU A 296 11.99 5.91 15.87
N LYS A 297 12.57 6.17 17.04
CA LYS A 297 11.81 6.32 18.29
C LYS A 297 10.84 7.50 18.25
N ALA A 298 11.20 8.60 17.59
CA ALA A 298 10.32 9.77 17.47
C ALA A 298 9.06 9.45 16.64
N LEU A 299 9.21 8.75 15.52
CA LEU A 299 8.08 8.28 14.70
C LEU A 299 7.25 7.22 15.45
N SER A 300 7.91 6.24 16.08
CA SER A 300 7.24 5.17 16.84
C SER A 300 6.47 5.68 18.05
N ARG A 301 6.87 6.81 18.67
CA ARG A 301 6.11 7.42 19.78
C ARG A 301 4.70 7.81 19.36
N GLY A 302 4.56 8.42 18.18
CA GLY A 302 3.26 8.83 17.66
C GLY A 302 2.36 7.63 17.36
N THR A 303 2.87 6.63 16.66
CA THR A 303 2.11 5.41 16.30
C THR A 303 1.73 4.59 17.51
N ASN A 304 2.66 4.41 18.48
CA ASN A 304 2.38 3.68 19.73
C ASN A 304 1.34 4.39 20.60
N LEU A 305 1.41 5.72 20.70
CA LEU A 305 0.41 6.49 21.44
C LEU A 305 -0.99 6.32 20.80
N ALA A 306 -1.08 6.43 19.47
CA ALA A 306 -2.34 6.19 18.77
C ALA A 306 -2.87 4.77 19.04
N ALA A 307 -2.00 3.75 18.95
CA ALA A 307 -2.37 2.37 19.23
C ALA A 307 -2.89 2.15 20.67
N ILE A 308 -2.23 2.73 21.67
CA ILE A 308 -2.66 2.66 23.08
C ILE A 308 -4.03 3.32 23.27
N LEU A 309 -4.25 4.50 22.70
CA LEU A 309 -5.53 5.19 22.79
C LEU A 309 -6.65 4.38 22.12
N ILE A 310 -6.38 3.81 20.94
CA ILE A 310 -7.33 2.93 20.24
C ILE A 310 -7.65 1.71 21.09
N ALA A 311 -6.66 1.05 21.70
CA ALA A 311 -6.88 -0.11 22.57
C ALA A 311 -7.79 0.21 23.75
N ILE A 312 -7.62 1.38 24.38
CA ILE A 312 -8.47 1.81 25.50
C ILE A 312 -9.90 2.12 25.02
N ILE A 313 -10.04 2.91 23.95
CA ILE A 313 -11.35 3.38 23.50
C ILE A 313 -12.16 2.23 22.90
N SER A 314 -11.53 1.29 22.18
CA SER A 314 -12.21 0.14 21.59
C SER A 314 -12.86 -0.78 22.64
N PHE A 315 -12.28 -0.90 23.84
CA PHE A 315 -12.91 -1.61 24.95
C PHE A 315 -14.27 -1.00 25.31
N PHE A 316 -14.29 0.31 25.57
CA PHE A 316 -15.54 1.01 25.90
C PHE A 316 -16.54 1.01 24.77
N LEU A 317 -16.07 1.05 23.52
CA LEU A 317 -16.92 1.02 22.33
C LEU A 317 -17.66 -0.32 22.20
N VAL A 318 -16.96 -1.45 22.30
CA VAL A 318 -17.57 -2.78 22.23
C VAL A 318 -18.52 -2.98 23.41
N TRP A 319 -18.12 -2.60 24.61
CA TRP A 319 -18.97 -2.68 25.79
C TRP A 319 -20.26 -1.85 25.65
N ALA A 320 -20.17 -0.62 25.18
CA ALA A 320 -21.33 0.27 25.07
C ALA A 320 -22.32 -0.14 23.97
N LEU A 321 -21.84 -0.77 22.89
CA LEU A 321 -22.68 -1.11 21.73
C LEU A 321 -23.25 -2.52 21.80
N LEU A 322 -22.46 -3.51 22.19
CA LEU A 322 -22.84 -4.93 22.17
C LEU A 322 -22.96 -5.55 23.56
N GLY A 323 -22.45 -4.90 24.59
CA GLY A 323 -22.44 -5.45 25.96
C GLY A 323 -21.13 -6.13 26.32
N ILE A 324 -20.93 -6.35 27.62
CA ILE A 324 -19.69 -6.94 28.16
C ILE A 324 -19.55 -8.44 27.80
N GLU A 325 -20.62 -9.12 27.51
CA GLU A 325 -20.68 -10.52 27.08
C GLU A 325 -19.91 -10.77 25.78
N HIS A 326 -19.74 -9.73 24.95
CA HIS A 326 -19.00 -9.78 23.69
C HIS A 326 -17.55 -9.28 23.80
N TRP A 327 -16.94 -9.36 25.00
CA TRP A 327 -15.54 -8.95 25.26
C TRP A 327 -14.52 -9.61 24.32
N GLY A 328 -14.84 -10.80 23.79
CA GLY A 328 -13.98 -11.49 22.82
C GLY A 328 -13.80 -10.72 21.51
N LEU A 329 -14.79 -9.93 21.08
CA LEU A 329 -14.64 -9.04 19.93
C LEU A 329 -13.65 -7.89 20.19
N TYR A 330 -13.61 -7.39 21.43
CA TYR A 330 -12.55 -6.45 21.83
C TYR A 330 -11.16 -7.09 21.74
N VAL A 331 -11.00 -8.34 22.21
CA VAL A 331 -9.72 -9.05 22.11
C VAL A 331 -9.34 -9.29 20.66
N ALA A 332 -10.31 -9.54 19.78
CA ALA A 332 -10.06 -9.63 18.33
C ALA A 332 -9.50 -8.32 17.78
N ILE A 333 -10.09 -7.17 18.09
CA ILE A 333 -9.59 -5.83 17.71
C ILE A 333 -8.17 -5.63 18.25
N LEU A 334 -7.95 -5.92 19.51
CA LEU A 334 -6.65 -5.77 20.17
C LEU A 334 -5.59 -6.68 19.55
N SER A 335 -5.94 -7.93 19.22
CA SER A 335 -5.03 -8.89 18.57
C SER A 335 -4.56 -8.39 17.22
N GLY A 336 -5.46 -7.79 16.42
CA GLY A 336 -5.11 -7.16 15.14
C GLY A 336 -4.19 -5.95 15.30
N LEU A 337 -4.50 -5.07 16.26
CA LEU A 337 -3.68 -3.90 16.57
C LEU A 337 -2.26 -4.30 17.00
N VAL A 338 -2.14 -5.29 17.88
CA VAL A 338 -0.85 -5.82 18.35
C VAL A 338 -0.12 -6.53 17.22
N ALA A 339 -0.82 -7.32 16.40
CA ALA A 339 -0.23 -7.99 15.24
C ALA A 339 0.41 -6.98 14.26
N GLY A 340 -0.26 -5.85 13.99
CA GLY A 340 0.30 -4.80 13.14
C GLY A 340 1.61 -4.23 13.68
N VAL A 341 1.67 -3.93 14.97
CA VAL A 341 2.89 -3.45 15.63
C VAL A 341 4.01 -4.51 15.60
N LEU A 342 3.69 -5.78 15.86
CA LEU A 342 4.67 -6.86 15.87
C LEU A 342 5.21 -7.18 14.48
N ILE A 343 4.36 -7.18 13.44
CA ILE A 343 4.79 -7.36 12.05
C ILE A 343 5.71 -6.22 11.63
N GLY A 344 5.37 -4.97 11.94
CA GLY A 344 6.23 -3.83 11.70
C GLY A 344 7.61 -3.98 12.33
N LYS A 345 7.67 -4.39 13.60
CA LYS A 345 8.94 -4.65 14.30
C LYS A 345 9.72 -5.84 13.73
N ALA A 346 9.04 -6.90 13.29
CA ALA A 346 9.69 -8.03 12.65
C ALA A 346 10.31 -7.59 11.31
N THR A 347 9.59 -6.79 10.52
CA THR A 347 10.11 -6.23 9.26
C THR A 347 11.31 -5.32 9.53
N GLU A 348 11.22 -4.40 10.49
CA GLU A 348 12.33 -3.55 10.92
C GLU A 348 13.58 -4.36 11.27
N TYR A 349 13.41 -5.45 12.03
CA TYR A 349 14.52 -6.31 12.42
C TYR A 349 15.24 -6.96 11.23
N TYR A 350 14.50 -7.40 10.21
CA TYR A 350 15.09 -8.07 9.05
C TYR A 350 15.59 -7.11 7.97
N THR A 351 15.13 -5.86 7.95
CA THR A 351 15.45 -4.91 6.86
C THR A 351 16.33 -3.75 7.27
N SER A 352 16.34 -3.34 8.54
CA SER A 352 17.13 -2.18 8.96
C SER A 352 18.62 -2.52 9.13
N ASP A 353 19.47 -1.60 8.72
CA ASP A 353 20.93 -1.63 8.87
C ASP A 353 21.42 -1.58 10.33
N THR A 354 20.54 -1.21 11.26
CA THR A 354 20.84 -1.20 12.70
C THR A 354 20.89 -2.60 13.31
N TYR A 355 20.37 -3.63 12.61
CA TYR A 355 20.30 -5.00 13.10
C TYR A 355 21.19 -5.97 12.34
N LYS A 356 21.55 -7.07 13.01
CA LYS A 356 22.47 -8.09 12.49
C LYS A 356 22.11 -8.66 11.11
N PRO A 357 20.83 -9.00 10.80
CA PRO A 357 20.52 -9.64 9.52
C PRO A 357 20.98 -8.83 8.31
N THR A 358 20.74 -7.52 8.30
CA THR A 358 21.18 -6.63 7.21
C THR A 358 22.70 -6.41 7.23
N GLN A 359 23.31 -6.29 8.42
CA GLN A 359 24.78 -6.17 8.54
C GLN A 359 25.49 -7.43 8.04
N GLU A 360 24.98 -8.63 8.36
CA GLU A 360 25.50 -9.90 7.84
C GLU A 360 25.30 -10.02 6.33
N LEU A 361 24.16 -9.55 5.79
CA LEU A 361 23.94 -9.46 4.35
C LEU A 361 24.98 -8.54 3.70
N SER A 362 25.24 -7.36 4.29
CA SER A 362 26.25 -6.41 3.81
C SER A 362 27.65 -7.05 3.75
N SER A 363 28.01 -7.87 4.74
CA SER A 363 29.33 -8.54 4.77
C SER A 363 29.55 -9.50 3.61
N LYS A 364 28.46 -10.07 3.03
CA LYS A 364 28.52 -10.97 1.86
C LYS A 364 28.98 -10.26 0.58
N SER A 365 28.89 -8.92 0.54
CA SER A 365 29.43 -8.12 -0.57
C SER A 365 30.94 -8.29 -0.78
N GLN A 366 31.69 -8.65 0.28
CA GLN A 366 33.12 -8.89 0.21
C GLN A 366 33.51 -10.06 -0.72
N THR A 367 32.60 -10.99 -0.95
CA THR A 367 32.80 -12.14 -1.85
C THR A 367 32.16 -11.92 -3.23
N GLY A 368 31.47 -10.78 -3.44
CA GLY A 368 30.95 -10.35 -4.74
C GLY A 368 29.43 -10.32 -4.84
N SER A 369 28.94 -9.93 -6.02
CA SER A 369 27.50 -9.70 -6.25
C SER A 369 26.65 -10.97 -6.12
N ALA A 370 27.16 -12.14 -6.54
CA ALA A 370 26.40 -13.39 -6.45
C ALA A 370 26.04 -13.77 -5.01
N THR A 371 26.98 -13.60 -4.09
CA THR A 371 26.78 -13.97 -2.68
C THR A 371 25.83 -13.04 -1.94
N ILE A 372 25.85 -11.74 -2.25
CA ILE A 372 24.90 -10.80 -1.67
C ILE A 372 23.47 -11.04 -2.22
N ILE A 373 23.33 -11.38 -3.51
CA ILE A 373 22.04 -11.75 -4.11
C ILE A 373 21.48 -13.00 -3.42
N ILE A 374 22.25 -14.10 -3.37
CA ILE A 374 21.81 -15.34 -2.70
C ILE A 374 21.50 -15.08 -1.22
N GLY A 375 22.30 -14.25 -0.57
CA GLY A 375 22.11 -13.88 0.83
C GLY A 375 20.80 -13.18 1.09
N GLY A 376 20.42 -12.23 0.24
CA GLY A 376 19.15 -11.49 0.37
C GLY A 376 17.93 -12.34 0.04
N LEU A 377 18.01 -13.23 -0.98
CA LEU A 377 16.97 -14.22 -1.23
C LEU A 377 16.71 -15.10 0.00
N GLY A 378 17.78 -15.64 0.61
CA GLY A 378 17.68 -16.46 1.82
C GLY A 378 17.13 -15.70 3.02
N LEU A 379 17.59 -14.46 3.23
CA LEU A 379 17.10 -13.58 4.31
C LEU A 379 15.61 -13.25 4.12
N GLY A 380 15.20 -12.90 2.91
CA GLY A 380 13.81 -12.65 2.59
C GLY A 380 12.91 -13.86 2.87
N MET A 381 13.33 -15.07 2.46
CA MET A 381 12.59 -16.31 2.75
C MET A 381 12.47 -16.53 4.28
N LEU A 382 13.56 -16.39 5.02
CA LEU A 382 13.57 -16.56 6.48
C LEU A 382 12.67 -15.53 7.18
N SER A 383 12.62 -14.32 6.68
CA SER A 383 11.85 -13.21 7.27
C SER A 383 10.34 -13.43 7.25
N THR A 384 9.84 -14.38 6.44
CA THR A 384 8.40 -14.71 6.39
C THR A 384 7.91 -15.44 7.64
N ALA A 385 8.79 -16.15 8.34
CA ALA A 385 8.41 -17.04 9.45
C ALA A 385 7.72 -16.30 10.60
N VAL A 386 8.28 -15.17 11.03
CA VAL A 386 7.74 -14.43 12.19
C VAL A 386 6.38 -13.78 11.86
N PRO A 387 6.20 -13.05 10.77
CA PRO A 387 4.89 -12.51 10.40
C PRO A 387 3.79 -13.55 10.22
N ILE A 388 4.13 -14.73 9.66
CA ILE A 388 3.16 -15.84 9.53
C ILE A 388 2.68 -16.31 10.90
N VAL A 389 3.58 -16.53 11.83
CA VAL A 389 3.21 -16.96 13.20
C VAL A 389 2.34 -15.89 13.88
N ILE A 390 2.70 -14.61 13.74
CA ILE A 390 1.93 -13.50 14.33
C ILE A 390 0.50 -13.50 13.75
N VAL A 391 0.34 -13.58 12.42
CA VAL A 391 -0.97 -13.60 11.78
C VAL A 391 -1.76 -14.85 12.15
N ALA A 392 -1.12 -16.03 12.19
CA ALA A 392 -1.78 -17.27 12.59
C ALA A 392 -2.31 -17.19 14.03
N VAL A 393 -1.51 -16.70 14.97
CA VAL A 393 -1.94 -16.48 16.36
C VAL A 393 -3.08 -15.46 16.42
N CYS A 394 -2.97 -14.36 15.68
CA CYS A 394 -4.02 -13.34 15.61
C CYS A 394 -5.35 -13.93 15.12
N ILE A 395 -5.33 -14.73 14.04
CA ILE A 395 -6.52 -15.41 13.47
C ILE A 395 -7.15 -16.33 14.53
N LEU A 396 -6.35 -17.17 15.19
CA LEU A 396 -6.85 -18.10 16.20
C LEU A 396 -7.48 -17.37 17.38
N LEU A 397 -6.80 -16.36 17.92
CA LEU A 397 -7.33 -15.54 19.02
C LEU A 397 -8.62 -14.82 18.60
N ALA A 398 -8.61 -14.18 17.43
CA ALA A 398 -9.78 -13.46 16.92
C ALA A 398 -10.96 -14.40 16.69
N PHE A 399 -10.74 -15.59 16.13
CA PHE A 399 -11.80 -16.55 15.86
C PHE A 399 -12.39 -17.16 17.13
N PHE A 400 -11.56 -17.78 17.96
CA PHE A 400 -12.04 -18.55 19.10
C PHE A 400 -12.57 -17.67 20.23
N LEU A 401 -11.90 -16.57 20.56
CA LEU A 401 -12.34 -15.69 21.64
C LEU A 401 -13.59 -14.88 21.30
N SER A 402 -13.85 -14.64 20.00
CA SER A 402 -15.12 -14.06 19.54
C SER A 402 -16.30 -15.02 19.57
N GLY A 403 -16.09 -16.28 19.95
CA GLY A 403 -17.16 -17.29 20.01
C GLY A 403 -17.27 -18.15 18.77
N GLY A 404 -16.22 -18.24 17.93
CA GLY A 404 -16.18 -19.01 16.69
C GLY A 404 -16.40 -20.51 16.88
N ALA A 405 -16.10 -21.08 18.06
CA ALA A 405 -16.40 -22.46 18.40
C ALA A 405 -17.90 -22.75 18.47
N ALA A 406 -18.70 -21.79 18.90
CA ALA A 406 -20.16 -21.91 18.99
C ALA A 406 -20.86 -21.44 17.70
N SER A 407 -20.32 -20.41 17.06
CA SER A 407 -20.87 -19.82 15.83
C SER A 407 -19.73 -19.39 14.90
N THR A 408 -19.58 -20.07 13.77
CA THR A 408 -18.57 -19.75 12.75
C THR A 408 -18.68 -18.27 12.30
N GLY A 409 -19.92 -17.75 12.15
CA GLY A 409 -20.15 -16.34 11.78
C GLY A 409 -19.55 -15.35 12.80
N MET A 410 -19.67 -15.63 14.09
CA MET A 410 -19.05 -14.82 15.14
C MET A 410 -17.52 -14.84 15.06
N GLY A 411 -16.92 -16.01 14.82
CA GLY A 411 -15.49 -16.14 14.64
C GLY A 411 -14.97 -15.39 13.41
N LEU A 412 -15.66 -15.46 12.28
CA LEU A 412 -15.33 -14.74 11.05
C LEU A 412 -15.47 -13.22 11.24
N TYR A 413 -16.51 -12.77 11.95
CA TYR A 413 -16.64 -11.38 12.33
C TYR A 413 -15.49 -10.91 13.22
N GLY A 414 -15.03 -11.75 14.16
CA GLY A 414 -13.86 -11.49 14.98
C GLY A 414 -12.59 -11.27 14.12
N ILE A 415 -12.33 -12.14 13.15
CA ILE A 415 -11.19 -11.98 12.22
C ILE A 415 -11.30 -10.67 11.45
N ALA A 416 -12.48 -10.33 10.95
CA ALA A 416 -12.69 -9.08 10.23
C ALA A 416 -12.47 -7.84 11.13
N LEU A 417 -12.90 -7.91 12.40
CA LEU A 417 -12.62 -6.85 13.38
C LEU A 417 -11.13 -6.76 13.74
N ALA A 418 -10.37 -7.87 13.72
CA ALA A 418 -8.92 -7.83 13.86
C ALA A 418 -8.26 -7.07 12.70
N ALA A 419 -8.73 -7.25 11.45
CA ALA A 419 -8.27 -6.46 10.31
C ALA A 419 -8.54 -4.96 10.50
N VAL A 420 -9.74 -4.59 10.96
CA VAL A 420 -10.10 -3.20 11.28
C VAL A 420 -9.25 -2.66 12.44
N GLY A 421 -9.01 -3.47 13.48
CA GLY A 421 -8.15 -3.12 14.60
C GLY A 421 -6.72 -2.79 14.14
N MET A 422 -6.14 -3.62 13.29
CA MET A 422 -4.82 -3.37 12.69
C MET A 422 -4.82 -2.05 11.92
N LEU A 423 -5.80 -1.82 11.05
CA LEU A 423 -5.89 -0.63 10.19
C LEU A 423 -6.38 0.63 10.92
N SER A 424 -6.75 0.55 12.20
CA SER A 424 -7.20 1.72 12.98
C SER A 424 -6.11 2.79 13.14
N THR A 425 -4.82 2.40 13.08
CA THR A 425 -3.67 3.32 13.13
C THR A 425 -3.28 3.87 11.76
N LEU A 426 -4.00 3.51 10.69
CA LEU A 426 -3.57 3.78 9.31
C LEU A 426 -3.26 5.25 9.05
N GLY A 427 -4.01 6.18 9.60
CA GLY A 427 -3.78 7.62 9.38
C GLY A 427 -2.36 8.05 9.71
N ILE A 428 -1.83 7.65 10.86
CA ILE A 428 -0.46 7.97 11.27
C ILE A 428 0.56 7.00 10.68
N THR A 429 0.22 5.74 10.49
CA THR A 429 1.13 4.75 9.88
C THR A 429 1.45 5.14 8.45
N LEU A 430 0.44 5.49 7.66
CA LEU A 430 0.64 5.99 6.29
C LEU A 430 1.37 7.35 6.26
N ALA A 431 1.19 8.19 7.28
CA ALA A 431 1.96 9.43 7.39
C ALA A 431 3.46 9.17 7.58
N THR A 432 3.82 8.12 8.34
CA THR A 432 5.22 7.71 8.53
C THR A 432 5.81 6.97 7.33
N ASP A 433 4.97 6.42 6.47
CA ASP A 433 5.39 5.73 5.26
C ASP A 433 5.56 6.72 4.08
N ALA A 434 4.56 7.54 3.80
CA ALA A 434 4.59 8.55 2.74
C ALA A 434 5.59 9.70 2.99
N TYR A 435 6.18 9.78 4.18
CA TYR A 435 7.29 10.66 4.49
C TYR A 435 8.57 10.28 3.73
N GLY A 436 8.84 8.97 3.56
CA GLY A 436 10.07 8.44 2.95
C GLY A 436 10.36 9.03 1.56
N PRO A 437 9.47 8.87 0.58
CA PRO A 437 9.66 9.44 -0.77
C PRO A 437 9.85 10.96 -0.79
N VAL A 438 9.29 11.68 0.17
CA VAL A 438 9.52 13.13 0.29
C VAL A 438 10.92 13.45 0.79
N ALA A 439 11.45 12.62 1.69
CA ALA A 439 12.81 12.78 2.23
C ALA A 439 13.86 12.41 1.18
N ASP A 440 13.65 11.33 0.45
CA ASP A 440 14.51 10.87 -0.65
C ASP A 440 14.60 11.93 -1.75
N ASN A 441 13.49 12.36 -2.29
CA ASN A 441 13.42 13.44 -3.27
C ASN A 441 14.02 14.77 -2.75
N ALA A 442 13.96 15.05 -1.46
CA ALA A 442 14.63 16.21 -0.88
C ALA A 442 16.16 16.07 -0.95
N GLY A 443 16.69 14.85 -0.79
CA GLY A 443 18.08 14.52 -1.01
C GLY A 443 18.51 14.74 -2.45
N GLY A 444 17.74 14.23 -3.41
CA GLY A 444 17.99 14.43 -4.84
C GLY A 444 17.97 15.92 -5.24
N ILE A 445 17.02 16.70 -4.72
CA ILE A 445 17.00 18.16 -4.96
C ILE A 445 18.20 18.85 -4.31
N ALA A 446 18.65 18.43 -3.13
CA ALA A 446 19.82 19.02 -2.48
C ALA A 446 21.09 18.78 -3.30
N GLU A 447 21.28 17.57 -3.86
CA GLU A 447 22.39 17.22 -4.71
C GLU A 447 22.33 18.00 -6.04
N MET A 448 21.22 17.91 -6.77
CA MET A 448 21.06 18.61 -8.05
C MET A 448 21.20 20.14 -7.94
N ALA A 449 20.83 20.72 -6.80
CA ALA A 449 20.94 22.15 -6.56
C ALA A 449 22.31 22.57 -6.02
N GLY A 450 23.23 21.64 -5.76
CA GLY A 450 24.57 21.90 -5.23
C GLY A 450 24.53 22.56 -3.85
N LEU A 451 23.66 22.11 -2.94
CA LEU A 451 23.58 22.66 -1.59
C LEU A 451 24.79 22.23 -0.75
N GLU A 452 24.98 22.90 0.41
CA GLU A 452 26.09 22.62 1.31
C GLU A 452 26.08 21.14 1.75
N PRO A 453 27.25 20.47 1.88
CA PRO A 453 27.34 19.04 2.24
C PRO A 453 26.60 18.68 3.53
N GLU A 454 26.50 19.60 4.47
CA GLU A 454 25.75 19.39 5.72
C GLU A 454 24.24 19.24 5.48
N VAL A 455 23.69 19.89 4.46
CA VAL A 455 22.29 19.77 4.07
C VAL A 455 22.05 18.37 3.49
N ARG A 456 22.92 17.91 2.59
CA ARG A 456 22.89 16.56 2.04
C ARG A 456 22.96 15.50 3.14
N LYS A 457 23.88 15.65 4.09
CA LYS A 457 23.97 14.73 5.25
C LYS A 457 22.68 14.65 6.06
N ARG A 458 21.97 15.77 6.24
CA ARG A 458 20.68 15.80 6.94
C ARG A 458 19.57 15.15 6.11
N THR A 459 19.52 15.39 4.80
CA THR A 459 18.54 14.72 3.92
C THR A 459 18.79 13.22 3.83
N ASP A 460 20.06 12.77 3.74
CA ASP A 460 20.43 11.35 3.74
C ASP A 460 20.03 10.67 5.06
N ALA A 461 20.15 11.34 6.20
CA ALA A 461 19.68 10.82 7.48
C ALA A 461 18.15 10.66 7.52
N LEU A 462 17.41 11.59 6.91
CA LEU A 462 15.97 11.50 6.77
C LEU A 462 15.56 10.40 5.77
N ASP A 463 16.28 10.24 4.67
CA ASP A 463 16.05 9.20 3.68
C ASP A 463 16.31 7.79 4.24
N SER A 464 17.43 7.59 4.93
CA SER A 464 17.73 6.31 5.61
C SER A 464 16.62 5.92 6.63
N LEU A 465 16.08 6.91 7.36
CA LEU A 465 14.91 6.70 8.20
C LEU A 465 13.68 6.34 7.36
N GLY A 466 13.47 7.02 6.23
CA GLY A 466 12.37 6.80 5.28
C GLY A 466 12.34 5.37 4.76
N ASN A 467 13.47 4.82 4.35
CA ASN A 467 13.56 3.44 3.86
C ASN A 467 13.18 2.40 4.93
N THR A 468 13.61 2.62 6.18
CA THR A 468 13.24 1.74 7.30
C THR A 468 11.74 1.82 7.59
N THR A 469 11.16 3.02 7.59
CA THR A 469 9.71 3.20 7.84
C THR A 469 8.88 2.68 6.67
N ALA A 470 9.31 2.87 5.43
CA ALA A 470 8.65 2.32 4.24
C ALA A 470 8.64 0.78 4.25
N ALA A 471 9.75 0.14 4.63
CA ALA A 471 9.77 -1.31 4.80
C ALA A 471 8.79 -1.77 5.88
N THR A 472 8.75 -1.08 7.03
CA THR A 472 7.81 -1.34 8.13
C THR A 472 6.35 -1.15 7.70
N GLY A 473 6.05 -0.08 6.95
CA GLY A 473 4.74 0.21 6.40
C GLY A 473 4.28 -0.84 5.39
N LYS A 474 5.18 -1.34 4.54
CA LYS A 474 4.90 -2.45 3.60
C LYS A 474 4.58 -3.73 4.36
N GLY A 475 5.33 -4.07 5.42
CA GLY A 475 5.02 -5.21 6.29
C GLY A 475 3.63 -5.11 6.93
N PHE A 476 3.28 -3.93 7.45
CA PHE A 476 1.95 -3.61 7.99
C PHE A 476 0.86 -3.75 6.92
N ALA A 477 1.07 -3.20 5.72
CA ALA A 477 0.13 -3.28 4.61
C ALA A 477 -0.13 -4.74 4.19
N ILE A 478 0.91 -5.56 4.10
CA ILE A 478 0.82 -6.97 3.71
C ILE A 478 0.09 -7.78 4.80
N GLY A 479 0.41 -7.55 6.09
CA GLY A 479 -0.27 -8.20 7.21
C GLY A 479 -1.76 -7.87 7.28
N SER A 480 -2.10 -6.59 7.11
CA SER A 480 -3.50 -6.15 7.08
C SER A 480 -4.27 -6.70 5.89
N ALA A 481 -3.62 -6.83 4.72
CA ALA A 481 -4.23 -7.42 3.54
C ALA A 481 -4.54 -8.91 3.70
N ALA A 482 -3.70 -9.67 4.40
CA ALA A 482 -3.98 -11.08 4.69
C ALA A 482 -5.26 -11.23 5.52
N LEU A 483 -5.41 -10.46 6.61
CA LEU A 483 -6.62 -10.47 7.42
C LEU A 483 -7.85 -9.97 6.64
N THR A 484 -7.69 -8.91 5.84
CA THR A 484 -8.75 -8.37 4.98
C THR A 484 -9.18 -9.38 3.92
N ALA A 485 -8.23 -10.08 3.27
CA ALA A 485 -8.53 -11.10 2.26
C ALA A 485 -9.32 -12.27 2.86
N LEU A 486 -9.00 -12.69 4.10
CA LEU A 486 -9.78 -13.72 4.81
C LEU A 486 -11.20 -13.23 5.10
N ALA A 487 -11.37 -11.99 5.55
CA ALA A 487 -12.68 -11.39 5.78
C ALA A 487 -13.49 -11.27 4.48
N LEU A 488 -12.85 -10.90 3.38
CA LEU A 488 -13.48 -10.82 2.06
C LEU A 488 -13.86 -12.20 1.52
N MET A 489 -13.02 -13.23 1.73
CA MET A 489 -13.36 -14.61 1.36
C MET A 489 -14.58 -15.11 2.15
N ALA A 490 -14.67 -14.80 3.43
CA ALA A 490 -15.86 -15.08 4.24
C ALA A 490 -17.08 -14.32 3.71
N SER A 491 -16.94 -13.04 3.36
CA SER A 491 -18.01 -12.24 2.75
C SER A 491 -18.43 -12.80 1.37
N TYR A 492 -17.51 -13.38 0.60
CA TYR A 492 -17.83 -14.07 -0.64
C TYR A 492 -18.73 -15.27 -0.38
N ILE A 493 -18.44 -16.09 0.62
CA ILE A 493 -19.27 -17.24 1.00
C ILE A 493 -20.68 -16.80 1.41
N GLU A 494 -20.79 -15.73 2.21
CA GLU A 494 -22.10 -15.17 2.58
C GLU A 494 -22.86 -14.65 1.35
N LYS A 495 -22.16 -14.00 0.41
CA LYS A 495 -22.77 -13.53 -0.84
C LYS A 495 -23.26 -14.67 -1.72
N VAL A 496 -22.54 -15.80 -1.78
CA VAL A 496 -22.94 -17.01 -2.49
C VAL A 496 -24.24 -17.60 -1.89
N LYS A 497 -24.37 -17.62 -0.56
CA LYS A 497 -25.60 -18.04 0.13
C LYS A 497 -26.78 -17.09 -0.18
N GLU A 498 -26.53 -15.77 -0.14
CA GLU A 498 -27.55 -14.75 -0.45
C GLU A 498 -28.11 -14.90 -1.87
N VAL A 499 -27.29 -15.27 -2.84
CA VAL A 499 -27.70 -15.51 -4.23
C VAL A 499 -28.51 -16.82 -4.39
N GLY A 500 -28.56 -17.66 -3.36
CA GLY A 500 -29.39 -18.85 -3.31
C GLY A 500 -28.68 -20.18 -3.45
N ALA A 501 -27.35 -20.21 -3.40
CA ALA A 501 -26.62 -21.47 -3.38
C ALA A 501 -26.75 -22.16 -2.00
N ASN A 502 -27.05 -23.46 -2.03
CA ASN A 502 -27.02 -24.27 -0.82
C ASN A 502 -25.57 -24.63 -0.50
N VAL A 503 -25.02 -23.95 0.52
CA VAL A 503 -23.60 -24.06 0.91
C VAL A 503 -23.49 -24.90 2.17
N THR A 504 -22.77 -26.02 2.06
CA THR A 504 -22.43 -26.90 3.18
C THR A 504 -20.95 -26.83 3.51
N PHE A 505 -20.57 -27.26 4.71
CA PHE A 505 -19.16 -27.26 5.12
C PHE A 505 -18.33 -28.26 4.28
N GLU A 506 -18.94 -29.36 3.81
CA GLU A 506 -18.29 -30.35 2.97
C GLU A 506 -17.89 -29.81 1.60
N ASP A 507 -18.60 -28.80 1.11
CA ASP A 507 -18.32 -28.17 -0.19
C ASP A 507 -16.92 -27.53 -0.25
N PHE A 508 -16.37 -27.14 0.90
CA PHE A 508 -15.04 -26.52 1.01
C PHE A 508 -13.95 -27.45 1.50
N SER A 509 -14.23 -28.76 1.55
CA SER A 509 -13.24 -29.76 1.92
C SER A 509 -12.08 -29.77 0.92
N LEU A 510 -10.85 -29.87 1.41
CA LEU A 510 -9.66 -30.08 0.58
C LEU A 510 -9.68 -31.42 -0.18
N MET A 511 -10.54 -32.36 0.24
CA MET A 511 -10.77 -33.60 -0.48
C MET A 511 -11.68 -33.44 -1.71
N ASN A 512 -12.35 -32.29 -1.83
CA ASN A 512 -13.11 -31.95 -3.02
C ASN A 512 -12.14 -31.55 -4.15
N PRO A 513 -12.06 -32.29 -5.28
CA PRO A 513 -11.09 -32.00 -6.33
C PRO A 513 -11.29 -30.62 -6.97
N VAL A 514 -12.51 -30.09 -6.98
CA VAL A 514 -12.80 -28.73 -7.51
C VAL A 514 -12.14 -27.64 -6.66
N VAL A 515 -12.23 -27.79 -5.33
CA VAL A 515 -11.57 -26.88 -4.38
C VAL A 515 -10.05 -27.00 -4.51
N LEU A 516 -9.53 -28.23 -4.61
CA LEU A 516 -8.10 -28.49 -4.71
C LEU A 516 -7.49 -27.91 -6.00
N VAL A 517 -8.19 -28.07 -7.15
CA VAL A 517 -7.75 -27.46 -8.42
C VAL A 517 -7.78 -25.93 -8.32
N GLY A 518 -8.85 -25.36 -7.76
CA GLY A 518 -8.92 -23.93 -7.48
C GLY A 518 -7.74 -23.45 -6.64
N LEU A 519 -7.40 -24.19 -5.57
CA LEU A 519 -6.28 -23.88 -4.67
C LEU A 519 -4.93 -23.91 -5.40
N PHE A 520 -4.67 -24.88 -6.26
CA PHE A 520 -3.45 -24.93 -7.07
C PHE A 520 -3.34 -23.73 -8.02
N ILE A 521 -4.43 -23.38 -8.71
CA ILE A 521 -4.47 -22.21 -9.59
C ILE A 521 -4.21 -20.93 -8.76
N GLY A 522 -4.88 -20.81 -7.62
CA GLY A 522 -4.71 -19.67 -6.72
C GLY A 522 -3.29 -19.55 -6.16
N ALA A 523 -2.69 -20.68 -5.77
CA ALA A 523 -1.32 -20.71 -5.27
C ALA A 523 -0.27 -20.37 -6.34
N CYS A 524 -0.52 -20.71 -7.59
CA CYS A 524 0.35 -20.38 -8.73
C CYS A 524 0.25 -18.90 -9.14
N LEU A 525 -0.91 -18.29 -8.99
CA LEU A 525 -1.21 -16.96 -9.53
C LEU A 525 -0.28 -15.85 -9.03
N PRO A 526 0.08 -15.74 -7.73
CA PRO A 526 1.04 -14.74 -7.26
C PRO A 526 2.43 -14.86 -7.91
N PHE A 527 2.89 -16.09 -8.19
CA PHE A 527 4.16 -16.32 -8.90
C PHE A 527 4.10 -15.83 -10.34
N VAL A 528 3.03 -16.16 -11.07
CA VAL A 528 2.84 -15.70 -12.45
C VAL A 528 2.74 -14.17 -12.49
N PHE A 529 1.97 -13.60 -11.57
CA PHE A 529 1.78 -12.15 -11.48
C PHE A 529 3.09 -11.43 -11.15
N ALA A 530 3.87 -11.92 -10.20
CA ALA A 530 5.18 -11.36 -9.86
C ALA A 530 6.15 -11.46 -11.05
N ALA A 531 6.21 -12.62 -11.71
CA ALA A 531 7.06 -12.79 -12.88
C ALA A 531 6.71 -11.80 -14.00
N LEU A 532 5.43 -11.58 -14.26
CA LEU A 532 4.96 -10.62 -15.26
C LEU A 532 5.35 -9.18 -14.89
N THR A 533 5.11 -8.77 -13.63
CA THR A 533 5.44 -7.42 -13.17
C THR A 533 6.94 -7.16 -13.16
N MET A 534 7.76 -8.11 -12.72
CA MET A 534 9.23 -8.00 -12.75
C MET A 534 9.76 -7.90 -14.19
N ASN A 535 9.29 -8.76 -15.09
CA ASN A 535 9.66 -8.70 -16.50
C ASN A 535 9.23 -7.38 -17.16
N SER A 536 8.10 -6.83 -16.72
CA SER A 536 7.61 -5.53 -17.20
C SER A 536 8.54 -4.39 -16.76
N VAL A 537 9.03 -4.41 -15.51
CA VAL A 537 10.06 -3.47 -15.04
C VAL A 537 11.32 -3.59 -15.90
N GLY A 538 11.81 -4.81 -16.13
CA GLY A 538 13.02 -5.04 -16.94
C GLY A 538 12.89 -4.49 -18.38
N ARG A 539 11.75 -4.72 -19.05
CA ARG A 539 11.51 -4.18 -20.40
C ARG A 539 11.38 -2.65 -20.41
N ALA A 540 10.73 -2.09 -19.42
CA ALA A 540 10.60 -0.63 -19.30
C ALA A 540 11.97 0.02 -19.00
N ALA A 541 12.74 -0.55 -18.05
CA ALA A 541 14.10 -0.11 -17.72
C ALA A 541 15.04 -0.13 -18.93
N GLN A 542 14.99 -1.18 -19.75
CA GLN A 542 15.79 -1.26 -20.97
C GLN A 542 15.58 -0.05 -21.89
N SER A 543 14.35 0.44 -22.00
CA SER A 543 14.03 1.62 -22.84
C SER A 543 14.69 2.88 -22.28
N VAL A 544 14.72 3.03 -20.96
CA VAL A 544 15.35 4.17 -20.26
C VAL A 544 16.87 4.10 -20.38
N VAL A 545 17.45 2.93 -20.10
CA VAL A 545 18.90 2.67 -20.25
C VAL A 545 19.39 3.08 -21.64
N LEU A 546 18.69 2.67 -22.69
CA LEU A 546 19.06 3.02 -24.08
C LEU A 546 18.98 4.53 -24.32
N GLU A 547 17.97 5.21 -23.77
CA GLU A 547 17.82 6.66 -23.90
C GLU A 547 18.89 7.42 -23.12
N VAL A 548 19.22 7.03 -21.90
CA VAL A 548 20.30 7.66 -21.11
C VAL A 548 21.63 7.51 -21.82
N ARG A 549 21.97 6.30 -22.32
CA ARG A 549 23.19 6.06 -23.11
C ARG A 549 23.21 6.90 -24.39
N ARG A 550 22.05 7.06 -25.07
CA ARG A 550 21.94 7.92 -26.25
C ARG A 550 22.27 9.36 -25.91
N GLN A 551 21.67 9.90 -24.85
CA GLN A 551 21.90 11.30 -24.45
C GLN A 551 23.36 11.55 -24.03
N PHE A 552 23.97 10.66 -23.25
CA PHE A 552 25.39 10.78 -22.89
C PHE A 552 26.32 10.78 -24.12
N ARG A 553 25.97 10.07 -25.18
CA ARG A 553 26.76 10.02 -26.41
C ARG A 553 26.50 11.18 -27.36
N GLU A 554 25.24 11.61 -27.49
CA GLU A 554 24.80 12.53 -28.55
C GLU A 554 24.73 14.00 -28.10
N ILE A 555 24.49 14.27 -26.82
CA ILE A 555 24.43 15.64 -26.30
C ILE A 555 25.85 16.08 -25.94
N THR A 556 26.46 16.84 -26.83
CA THR A 556 27.81 17.36 -26.64
C THR A 556 27.91 18.27 -25.43
N GLY A 557 28.85 17.98 -24.53
CA GLY A 557 29.07 18.73 -23.29
C GLY A 557 28.19 18.33 -22.12
N LEU A 558 27.31 17.32 -22.27
CA LEU A 558 26.47 16.82 -21.17
C LEU A 558 27.33 16.28 -20.01
N MET A 559 28.28 15.40 -20.30
CA MET A 559 29.19 14.84 -19.30
C MET A 559 30.12 15.88 -18.66
N ASP A 560 30.41 16.97 -19.35
CA ASP A 560 31.19 18.10 -18.83
C ASP A 560 30.35 19.09 -18.01
N GLY A 561 29.03 18.88 -17.88
CA GLY A 561 28.11 19.82 -17.22
C GLY A 561 27.86 21.14 -17.95
N LYS A 562 28.14 21.17 -19.28
CA LYS A 562 27.95 22.37 -20.13
C LYS A 562 26.63 22.37 -20.90
N ALA A 563 25.92 21.26 -20.91
CA ALA A 563 24.63 21.11 -21.54
C ALA A 563 23.63 20.44 -20.59
N ASP A 564 22.36 20.81 -20.69
CA ASP A 564 21.29 20.18 -19.91
C ASP A 564 20.79 18.90 -20.60
N PRO A 565 20.44 17.83 -19.87
CA PRO A 565 19.83 16.65 -20.43
C PRO A 565 18.35 16.87 -20.78
N ASP A 566 17.82 16.04 -21.69
CA ASP A 566 16.39 16.02 -21.98
C ASP A 566 15.65 15.11 -20.97
N TYR A 567 15.38 15.65 -19.78
CA TYR A 567 14.63 14.96 -18.71
C TYR A 567 13.21 14.58 -19.16
N ALA A 568 12.55 15.42 -19.97
CA ALA A 568 11.16 15.21 -20.38
C ALA A 568 11.03 13.93 -21.22
N ARG A 569 12.05 13.61 -22.01
CA ARG A 569 12.09 12.40 -22.83
C ARG A 569 12.11 11.12 -21.98
N CYS A 570 12.91 11.10 -20.90
CA CYS A 570 12.95 9.94 -19.99
C CYS A 570 11.61 9.76 -19.27
N VAL A 571 10.99 10.83 -18.75
CA VAL A 571 9.67 10.78 -18.14
C VAL A 571 8.60 10.26 -19.13
N ASP A 572 8.63 10.70 -20.38
CA ASP A 572 7.67 10.25 -21.40
C ASP A 572 7.85 8.75 -21.74
N LEU A 573 9.09 8.28 -21.83
CA LEU A 573 9.40 6.87 -22.07
C LEU A 573 8.94 5.99 -20.90
N CYS A 574 9.29 6.34 -19.66
CA CYS A 574 8.82 5.63 -18.47
C CYS A 574 7.29 5.59 -18.43
N THR A 575 6.61 6.70 -18.71
CA THR A 575 5.15 6.77 -18.74
C THR A 575 4.55 5.82 -19.76
N LYS A 576 5.05 5.83 -21.00
CA LYS A 576 4.54 4.97 -22.08
C LYS A 576 4.78 3.50 -21.80
N ALA A 577 5.98 3.17 -21.32
CA ALA A 577 6.34 1.80 -20.99
C ALA A 577 5.47 1.26 -19.83
N SER A 578 5.35 2.00 -18.73
CA SER A 578 4.57 1.57 -17.57
C SER A 578 3.09 1.35 -17.90
N LEU A 579 2.47 2.27 -18.66
CA LEU A 579 1.07 2.14 -19.05
C LEU A 579 0.82 0.95 -19.98
N LYS A 580 1.77 0.62 -20.86
CA LYS A 580 1.68 -0.55 -21.74
C LYS A 580 1.85 -1.85 -20.93
N GLU A 581 2.87 -1.89 -20.09
CA GLU A 581 3.28 -3.10 -19.38
C GLU A 581 2.32 -3.50 -18.23
N MET A 582 1.57 -2.56 -17.66
CA MET A 582 0.61 -2.88 -16.59
C MET A 582 -0.67 -3.56 -17.09
N VAL A 583 -0.97 -3.55 -18.42
CA VAL A 583 -2.23 -4.07 -18.95
C VAL A 583 -2.37 -5.57 -18.70
N LEU A 584 -1.36 -6.38 -19.02
CA LEU A 584 -1.43 -7.83 -18.90
C LEU A 584 -1.59 -8.30 -17.46
N PRO A 585 -0.80 -7.85 -16.48
CA PRO A 585 -1.02 -8.17 -15.07
C PRO A 585 -2.44 -7.83 -14.58
N THR A 586 -2.95 -6.66 -14.97
CA THR A 586 -4.29 -6.21 -14.58
C THR A 586 -5.39 -7.10 -15.17
N VAL A 587 -5.29 -7.45 -16.44
CA VAL A 587 -6.27 -8.35 -17.10
C VAL A 587 -6.30 -9.71 -16.41
N ILE A 588 -5.14 -10.29 -16.09
CA ILE A 588 -5.06 -11.58 -15.40
C ILE A 588 -5.71 -11.49 -14.03
N ALA A 589 -5.44 -10.43 -13.26
CA ALA A 589 -6.01 -10.27 -11.92
C ALA A 589 -7.56 -10.19 -11.94
N VAL A 590 -8.15 -9.54 -12.94
CA VAL A 590 -9.61 -9.38 -13.06
C VAL A 590 -10.27 -10.61 -13.69
N VAL A 591 -9.67 -11.18 -14.73
CA VAL A 591 -10.29 -12.25 -15.52
C VAL A 591 -10.19 -13.61 -14.83
N THR A 592 -9.09 -13.88 -14.11
CA THR A 592 -8.87 -15.21 -13.51
C THR A 592 -9.99 -15.67 -12.57
N PRO A 593 -10.48 -14.88 -11.58
CA PRO A 593 -11.53 -15.34 -10.69
C PRO A 593 -12.86 -15.58 -11.44
N ILE A 594 -13.13 -14.80 -12.50
CA ILE A 594 -14.32 -14.98 -13.33
C ILE A 594 -14.23 -16.30 -14.10
N VAL A 595 -13.13 -16.55 -14.79
CA VAL A 595 -12.92 -17.78 -15.59
C VAL A 595 -12.93 -19.02 -14.69
N VAL A 596 -12.20 -18.98 -13.57
CA VAL A 596 -12.20 -20.08 -12.60
C VAL A 596 -13.60 -20.32 -12.04
N GLY A 597 -14.32 -19.24 -11.71
CA GLY A 597 -15.69 -19.31 -11.21
C GLY A 597 -16.67 -19.89 -12.24
N MET A 598 -16.56 -19.50 -13.51
CA MET A 598 -17.41 -20.03 -14.58
C MET A 598 -17.13 -21.50 -14.89
N ILE A 599 -15.89 -21.98 -14.72
CA ILE A 599 -15.53 -23.37 -15.01
C ILE A 599 -15.74 -24.26 -13.78
N LEU A 600 -15.25 -23.83 -12.60
CA LEU A 600 -15.19 -24.64 -11.37
C LEU A 600 -16.27 -24.26 -10.34
N GLY A 601 -17.16 -23.31 -10.65
CA GLY A 601 -18.17 -22.82 -9.74
C GLY A 601 -17.61 -22.10 -8.50
N PHE A 602 -18.50 -21.78 -7.55
CA PHE A 602 -18.14 -21.08 -6.34
C PHE A 602 -17.15 -21.82 -5.43
N LYS A 603 -17.17 -23.17 -5.45
CA LYS A 603 -16.26 -24.04 -4.70
C LYS A 603 -14.80 -23.85 -5.18
N GLY A 604 -14.62 -23.85 -6.50
CA GLY A 604 -13.30 -23.60 -7.11
C GLY A 604 -12.77 -22.19 -6.83
N VAL A 605 -13.66 -21.19 -6.76
CA VAL A 605 -13.27 -19.82 -6.39
C VAL A 605 -12.79 -19.74 -4.94
N VAL A 606 -13.44 -20.43 -4.00
CA VAL A 606 -12.95 -20.47 -2.60
C VAL A 606 -11.55 -21.09 -2.54
N GLY A 607 -11.30 -22.16 -3.29
CA GLY A 607 -9.96 -22.73 -3.43
C GLY A 607 -8.96 -21.73 -4.01
N LEU A 608 -9.33 -21.02 -5.08
CA LEU A 608 -8.52 -19.97 -5.71
C LEU A 608 -8.14 -18.88 -4.70
N LEU A 609 -9.11 -18.34 -3.96
CA LEU A 609 -8.89 -17.29 -2.99
C LEU A 609 -7.99 -17.75 -1.83
N ALA A 610 -8.21 -18.96 -1.32
CA ALA A 610 -7.37 -19.53 -0.27
C ALA A 610 -5.92 -19.71 -0.73
N GLY A 611 -5.70 -20.31 -1.89
CA GLY A 611 -4.37 -20.53 -2.47
C GLY A 611 -3.65 -19.20 -2.73
N ALA A 612 -4.34 -18.25 -3.36
CA ALA A 612 -3.76 -16.94 -3.67
C ALA A 612 -3.42 -16.13 -2.39
N THR A 613 -4.27 -16.22 -1.35
CA THR A 613 -4.01 -15.51 -0.08
C THR A 613 -2.78 -16.08 0.63
N VAL A 614 -2.66 -17.39 0.76
CA VAL A 614 -1.55 -18.03 1.47
C VAL A 614 -0.22 -17.79 0.76
N THR A 615 -0.13 -18.10 -0.53
CA THR A 615 1.11 -17.91 -1.30
C THR A 615 1.41 -16.44 -1.55
N GLY A 616 0.39 -15.62 -1.80
CA GLY A 616 0.55 -14.19 -2.01
C GLY A 616 1.07 -13.47 -0.77
N PHE A 617 0.54 -13.81 0.41
CA PHE A 617 1.03 -13.26 1.68
C PHE A 617 2.50 -13.59 1.92
N LEU A 618 2.89 -14.87 1.79
CA LEU A 618 4.27 -15.31 1.93
C LEU A 618 5.19 -14.60 0.93
N MET A 619 4.79 -14.56 -0.32
CA MET A 619 5.60 -14.01 -1.41
C MET A 619 5.74 -12.49 -1.30
N ALA A 620 4.69 -11.78 -0.89
CA ALA A 620 4.75 -10.34 -0.69
C ALA A 620 5.72 -9.96 0.45
N ILE A 621 5.68 -10.67 1.60
CA ILE A 621 6.65 -10.46 2.69
C ILE A 621 8.07 -10.78 2.23
N TYR A 622 8.26 -11.94 1.60
CA TYR A 622 9.55 -12.36 1.08
C TYR A 622 10.16 -11.29 0.18
N MET A 623 9.40 -10.80 -0.79
CA MET A 623 9.89 -9.83 -1.76
C MET A 623 10.14 -8.46 -1.12
N ALA A 624 9.21 -7.95 -0.30
CA ALA A 624 9.36 -6.67 0.36
C ALA A 624 10.58 -6.65 1.30
N ASN A 625 10.77 -7.70 2.10
CA ASN A 625 11.86 -7.77 3.06
C ASN A 625 13.22 -8.04 2.40
N ALA A 626 13.28 -8.89 1.37
CA ALA A 626 14.51 -9.10 0.62
C ALA A 626 15.00 -7.79 -0.03
N GLY A 627 14.09 -7.09 -0.73
CA GLY A 627 14.42 -5.82 -1.38
C GLY A 627 14.83 -4.74 -0.39
N GLY A 628 14.10 -4.59 0.72
CA GLY A 628 14.44 -3.64 1.77
C GLY A 628 15.77 -3.95 2.47
N ALA A 629 16.12 -5.23 2.63
CA ALA A 629 17.38 -5.63 3.20
C ALA A 629 18.57 -5.34 2.26
N TRP A 630 18.43 -5.55 0.94
CA TRP A 630 19.49 -5.20 -0.02
C TRP A 630 19.75 -3.70 -0.07
N ASP A 631 18.71 -2.88 -0.10
CA ASP A 631 18.83 -1.43 -0.12
C ASP A 631 19.56 -0.92 1.13
N ASN A 632 19.12 -1.34 2.32
CA ASN A 632 19.77 -0.97 3.57
C ASN A 632 21.17 -1.60 3.72
N ALA A 633 21.46 -2.75 3.10
CA ALA A 633 22.79 -3.31 3.03
C ALA A 633 23.74 -2.44 2.19
N LYS A 634 23.26 -1.89 1.06
CA LYS A 634 23.99 -0.90 0.25
C LYS A 634 24.29 0.35 1.09
N LYS A 635 23.29 0.92 1.77
CA LYS A 635 23.45 2.12 2.61
C LYS A 635 24.39 1.89 3.79
N TYR A 636 24.40 0.69 4.38
CA TYR A 636 25.35 0.32 5.42
C TYR A 636 26.81 0.33 4.90
N ILE A 637 27.02 -0.11 3.67
CA ILE A 637 28.34 -0.03 3.03
C ILE A 637 28.70 1.43 2.76
N GLU A 638 27.80 2.22 2.22
CA GLU A 638 27.99 3.66 1.93
C GLU A 638 28.34 4.49 3.17
N ALA A 639 27.86 4.09 4.34
CA ALA A 639 28.20 4.70 5.63
C ALA A 639 29.66 4.48 6.08
N GLY A 640 30.49 3.84 5.24
CA GLY A 640 31.93 3.63 5.47
C GLY A 640 32.32 2.21 5.86
N ASN A 641 31.34 1.27 5.94
CA ASN A 641 31.65 -0.13 6.22
C ASN A 641 32.17 -0.83 4.95
N PHE A 642 33.01 -1.85 5.12
CA PHE A 642 33.55 -2.67 4.02
C PHE A 642 34.18 -1.88 2.85
N GLY A 643 34.81 -0.75 3.14
CA GLY A 643 35.51 0.09 2.17
C GLY A 643 34.69 1.31 1.66
N GLY A 644 33.44 1.44 2.07
CA GLY A 644 32.61 2.63 1.80
C GLY A 644 32.20 2.80 0.33
N LYS A 645 31.72 3.99 0.02
CA LYS A 645 31.20 4.38 -1.31
C LYS A 645 32.31 4.25 -2.37
N GLY A 646 32.00 3.64 -3.51
CA GLY A 646 32.94 3.42 -4.62
C GLY A 646 33.82 2.14 -4.53
N SER A 647 33.79 1.41 -3.38
CA SER A 647 34.48 0.13 -3.22
C SER A 647 33.83 -0.98 -4.07
N ASP A 648 34.51 -2.11 -4.23
CA ASP A 648 33.94 -3.28 -4.89
C ASP A 648 32.77 -3.87 -4.09
N CYS A 649 32.82 -3.76 -2.76
CA CYS A 649 31.68 -4.11 -1.90
C CYS A 649 30.48 -3.22 -2.17
N HIS A 650 30.69 -1.90 -2.38
CA HIS A 650 29.62 -0.98 -2.75
C HIS A 650 29.01 -1.35 -4.11
N LYS A 651 29.82 -1.64 -5.13
CA LYS A 651 29.32 -2.10 -6.44
C LYS A 651 28.48 -3.36 -6.33
N ALA A 652 28.92 -4.34 -5.51
CA ALA A 652 28.15 -5.55 -5.23
C ALA A 652 26.83 -5.22 -4.51
N GLY A 653 26.84 -4.27 -3.56
CA GLY A 653 25.67 -3.75 -2.88
C GLY A 653 24.65 -3.13 -3.83
N VAL A 654 25.11 -2.28 -4.76
CA VAL A 654 24.27 -1.66 -5.81
C VAL A 654 23.61 -2.73 -6.69
N VAL A 655 24.35 -3.79 -7.09
CA VAL A 655 23.75 -4.89 -7.85
C VAL A 655 22.67 -5.61 -7.05
N GLY A 656 22.88 -5.83 -5.75
CA GLY A 656 21.86 -6.42 -4.87
C GLY A 656 20.61 -5.56 -4.76
N ASP A 657 20.78 -4.26 -4.59
CA ASP A 657 19.68 -3.28 -4.52
C ASP A 657 18.90 -3.22 -5.84
N THR A 658 19.58 -3.13 -6.98
CA THR A 658 18.95 -3.16 -8.31
C THR A 658 18.09 -4.42 -8.55
N VAL A 659 18.52 -5.59 -8.02
CA VAL A 659 17.70 -6.82 -8.02
C VAL A 659 16.52 -6.70 -7.06
N GLY A 660 16.71 -6.05 -5.92
CA GLY A 660 15.72 -5.87 -4.86
C GLY A 660 14.61 -4.86 -5.19
N ASP A 661 14.92 -3.88 -6.02
CA ASP A 661 13.99 -2.79 -6.36
C ASP A 661 12.66 -3.28 -6.99
N PRO A 662 12.65 -4.12 -8.04
CA PRO A 662 11.39 -4.69 -8.54
C PRO A 662 10.65 -5.54 -7.50
N PHE A 663 11.38 -6.15 -6.55
CA PHE A 663 10.80 -6.94 -5.46
C PHE A 663 10.04 -6.05 -4.47
N LYS A 664 10.70 -5.04 -3.91
CA LYS A 664 10.16 -4.25 -2.78
C LYS A 664 9.15 -3.20 -3.22
N ASP A 665 9.26 -2.66 -4.45
CA ASP A 665 8.50 -1.47 -4.87
C ASP A 665 7.49 -1.76 -5.99
N THR A 666 7.57 -2.91 -6.67
CA THR A 666 6.63 -3.27 -7.74
C THR A 666 5.91 -4.58 -7.44
N ALA A 667 6.58 -5.72 -7.50
CA ALA A 667 5.93 -7.03 -7.44
C ALA A 667 5.37 -7.35 -6.05
N GLY A 668 6.15 -7.16 -4.99
CA GLY A 668 5.71 -7.44 -3.62
C GLY A 668 4.44 -6.69 -3.24
N PRO A 669 4.42 -5.35 -3.31
CA PRO A 669 3.21 -4.56 -3.02
C PRO A 669 2.04 -4.83 -3.98
N ALA A 670 2.30 -5.14 -5.24
CA ALA A 670 1.25 -5.43 -6.22
C ALA A 670 0.53 -6.76 -5.93
N ILE A 671 1.24 -7.78 -5.39
CA ILE A 671 0.63 -9.03 -4.91
C ILE A 671 -0.37 -8.76 -3.78
N ASN A 672 -0.08 -7.81 -2.91
CA ASN A 672 -0.95 -7.38 -1.83
C ASN A 672 -2.34 -6.92 -2.34
N ILE A 673 -2.35 -6.18 -3.44
CA ILE A 673 -3.60 -5.76 -4.11
C ILE A 673 -4.25 -6.94 -4.82
N LEU A 674 -3.46 -7.79 -5.48
CA LEU A 674 -3.95 -8.95 -6.21
C LEU A 674 -4.86 -9.83 -5.34
N ILE A 675 -4.42 -10.22 -4.14
CA ILE A 675 -5.18 -11.11 -3.24
C ILE A 675 -6.53 -10.51 -2.82
N LYS A 676 -6.60 -9.20 -2.64
CA LYS A 676 -7.85 -8.49 -2.30
C LYS A 676 -8.75 -8.33 -3.54
N LEU A 677 -8.19 -7.94 -4.67
CA LEU A 677 -8.93 -7.75 -5.92
C LEU A 677 -9.59 -9.06 -6.38
N LEU A 678 -8.88 -10.20 -6.28
CA LEU A 678 -9.47 -11.52 -6.58
C LEU A 678 -10.74 -11.76 -5.78
N SER A 679 -10.72 -11.46 -4.47
CA SER A 679 -11.89 -11.60 -3.60
C SER A 679 -13.01 -10.63 -3.97
N MET A 680 -12.69 -9.36 -4.24
CA MET A 680 -13.66 -8.33 -4.62
C MET A 680 -14.34 -8.64 -5.96
N VAL A 681 -13.57 -9.06 -6.97
CA VAL A 681 -14.13 -9.49 -8.26
C VAL A 681 -15.03 -10.71 -8.06
N SER A 682 -14.61 -11.69 -7.25
CA SER A 682 -15.41 -12.89 -6.96
C SER A 682 -16.77 -12.53 -6.32
N ILE A 683 -16.77 -11.59 -5.36
CA ILE A 683 -18.01 -11.11 -4.70
C ILE A 683 -18.94 -10.47 -5.72
N VAL A 684 -18.44 -9.60 -6.59
CA VAL A 684 -19.26 -8.91 -7.59
C VAL A 684 -19.84 -9.88 -8.61
N PHE A 685 -19.06 -10.88 -9.03
CA PHE A 685 -19.48 -11.86 -10.02
C PHE A 685 -20.12 -13.11 -9.42
N ALA A 686 -20.36 -13.16 -8.09
CA ALA A 686 -20.95 -14.32 -7.41
C ALA A 686 -22.30 -14.74 -8.03
N GLY A 687 -23.18 -13.77 -8.35
CA GLY A 687 -24.47 -14.04 -9.00
C GLY A 687 -24.32 -14.70 -10.38
N LEU A 688 -23.34 -14.26 -11.17
CA LEU A 688 -23.05 -14.88 -12.46
C LEU A 688 -22.50 -16.30 -12.28
N ILE A 689 -21.56 -16.47 -11.35
CA ILE A 689 -20.91 -17.77 -11.07
C ILE A 689 -21.93 -18.80 -10.58
N VAL A 690 -22.76 -18.44 -9.60
CA VAL A 690 -23.75 -19.38 -9.02
C VAL A 690 -24.80 -19.84 -10.04
N ASN A 691 -25.21 -18.96 -10.96
CA ASN A 691 -26.27 -19.27 -11.91
C ASN A 691 -25.80 -19.92 -13.21
N TYR A 692 -24.53 -19.74 -13.59
CA TYR A 692 -24.07 -20.13 -14.94
C TYR A 692 -22.76 -20.92 -14.95
N ALA A 693 -22.21 -21.33 -13.80
CA ALA A 693 -21.01 -22.18 -13.79
C ALA A 693 -21.25 -23.53 -14.45
N ILE A 694 -20.17 -24.09 -15.02
CA ILE A 694 -20.22 -25.39 -15.71
C ILE A 694 -20.25 -26.56 -14.71
N LEU A 695 -19.47 -26.46 -13.58
CA LEU A 695 -19.34 -27.48 -12.54
C LEU A 695 -20.08 -27.13 -11.25
#